data_796d4305eae4962458bc605bc2275218
#
_entry.id   796d4305eae4962458bc605bc2275218
#
_cell.length_a   1.000
_cell.length_b   1.000
_cell.length_c   1.000
_cell.angle_alpha   90.00
_cell.angle_beta   90.00
_cell.angle_gamma   90.00
#
_symmetry.space_group_name_H-M   'P 1'
#
loop_
_entity.id
_entity.type
_entity.pdbx_description
1 polymer ?
#
loop_
_entity_poly.entity_id
_entity_poly.type
_entity_poly.pdbx_seq_one_letter_code
_entity_poly.pdbx_strand_id
1 'polypeptide(L)'
;MIVGTAGHIDHGKTSLLRALTGIEGDRRPAERQRGITIDLGYLYADLGDGSPTGFIDVPGHERFVHNMLAGASGIDCVLLVVAADDGLMPQTREHLAIVELLGIRRALVALTKIDRVEPQRVQQVRTQVEHLLASGPLARSPIFPLSSSTGEGVEALREALGGLAGEVRERSREGYFRLAVDRAFSVAGSGIVVTGTAFSGQVAVGDELLLGNAGRPVRVRGLHAQNRPAQQAWAGQRVALNIAGERLALEQIQRGDWLLQAALHAPTTRVDIDFRLLPDELRDFTHWTPVHLHLGTQDVTGRLALLEGEQLEPGHRAFAQLVLNAPIQALHGDRLVLRDQSAQRTLGGGRVLAGAAPARNRRTPARLAQLQALRQESLEEALPTLLGAAENGLDPQRLVQSFNRPREHWRLPEEVVEVQTRLGPRLFAGERWFALVEQLLAGLRRFHEELPDELGPDRDRLRRYALPQLERPVFIALLDAALAGGDVHSSGPWLHLPGHEVRLSDSEEQLRARLWPLLEAGRYDPPWVRDLARELRQDEAVMRNLLRKLARLGQLQQVVRDLFYPEATPRQLAEIAVQVRDPAGLIRPAEFRDRLGIGRKRSIQILEHFDRIGLTRRIGNDRRLREGSALAEQLLGGVSP
;
A
#
# COMPACT_ATOMS: atom_id res chain seq x y z
N MET A 1 -21.97 22.71 -7.20
CA MET A 1 -22.52 21.56 -7.96
C MET A 1 -21.95 21.57 -9.38
N ILE A 2 -21.68 20.38 -9.95
CA ILE A 2 -21.28 20.21 -11.36
C ILE A 2 -22.34 19.36 -12.07
N VAL A 3 -22.92 19.89 -13.14
CA VAL A 3 -23.95 19.22 -13.96
C VAL A 3 -23.32 18.79 -15.29
N GLY A 4 -23.40 17.52 -15.64
CA GLY A 4 -22.95 17.00 -16.93
C GLY A 4 -24.11 16.71 -17.87
N THR A 5 -24.03 17.10 -19.14
CA THR A 5 -25.02 16.67 -20.14
C THR A 5 -24.78 15.22 -20.56
N ALA A 6 -25.84 14.48 -20.89
CA ALA A 6 -25.80 13.17 -21.50
C ALA A 6 -26.90 13.07 -22.57
N GLY A 7 -26.72 12.21 -23.56
CA GLY A 7 -27.71 12.02 -24.63
C GLY A 7 -27.09 12.02 -26.02
N HIS A 8 -27.89 11.68 -27.01
CA HIS A 8 -27.48 11.50 -28.39
C HIS A 8 -26.97 12.80 -29.05
N ILE A 9 -26.21 12.68 -30.13
CA ILE A 9 -25.88 13.80 -31.01
C ILE A 9 -27.19 14.44 -31.53
N ASP A 10 -27.19 15.75 -31.77
CA ASP A 10 -28.34 16.54 -32.28
C ASP A 10 -29.59 16.55 -31.37
N HIS A 11 -29.56 15.98 -30.17
CA HIS A 11 -30.66 16.15 -29.21
C HIS A 11 -30.71 17.51 -28.53
N GLY A 12 -29.80 18.43 -28.88
CA GLY A 12 -29.85 19.83 -28.44
C GLY A 12 -29.15 20.08 -27.10
N LYS A 13 -28.17 19.29 -26.67
CA LYS A 13 -27.41 19.49 -25.42
C LYS A 13 -26.80 20.88 -25.33
N THR A 14 -26.00 21.29 -26.31
CA THR A 14 -25.34 22.60 -26.36
C THR A 14 -26.35 23.73 -26.44
N SER A 15 -27.43 23.58 -27.24
CA SER A 15 -28.51 24.58 -27.34
C SER A 15 -29.26 24.75 -26.03
N LEU A 16 -29.50 23.64 -25.28
CA LEU A 16 -30.12 23.68 -23.97
C LEU A 16 -29.24 24.41 -22.96
N LEU A 17 -27.94 24.09 -22.91
CA LEU A 17 -27.01 24.77 -22.02
C LEU A 17 -26.93 26.28 -22.34
N ARG A 18 -26.96 26.65 -23.61
CA ARG A 18 -27.05 28.07 -24.01
C ARG A 18 -28.34 28.72 -23.50
N ALA A 19 -29.48 28.06 -23.61
CA ALA A 19 -30.76 28.56 -23.10
C ALA A 19 -30.77 28.73 -21.58
N LEU A 20 -30.14 27.79 -20.86
CA LEU A 20 -30.02 27.82 -19.40
C LEU A 20 -29.03 28.85 -18.88
N THR A 21 -27.87 29.01 -19.55
CA THR A 21 -26.76 29.79 -19.03
C THR A 21 -26.59 31.17 -19.70
N GLY A 22 -27.18 31.37 -20.89
CA GLY A 22 -26.93 32.54 -21.75
C GLY A 22 -25.54 32.53 -22.41
N ILE A 23 -24.74 31.49 -22.23
CA ILE A 23 -23.35 31.42 -22.70
C ILE A 23 -23.25 30.42 -23.85
N GLU A 24 -22.53 30.76 -24.89
CA GLU A 24 -22.27 29.87 -26.03
C GLU A 24 -21.15 28.89 -25.70
N GLY A 25 -21.45 27.57 -25.75
CA GLY A 25 -20.54 26.49 -25.40
C GLY A 25 -19.49 26.17 -26.46
N ASP A 26 -19.87 26.24 -27.76
CA ASP A 26 -19.00 25.89 -28.89
C ASP A 26 -17.98 27.02 -29.16
N ARG A 27 -16.79 26.88 -28.60
CA ARG A 27 -15.70 27.86 -28.70
C ARG A 27 -14.69 27.53 -29.80
N ARG A 28 -14.58 26.26 -30.23
CA ARG A 28 -13.60 25.83 -31.24
C ARG A 28 -14.12 26.05 -32.66
N PRO A 29 -13.28 26.58 -33.58
CA PRO A 29 -13.68 26.74 -34.98
C PRO A 29 -14.18 25.44 -35.64
N ALA A 30 -13.57 24.31 -35.29
CA ALA A 30 -13.96 22.99 -35.81
C ALA A 30 -15.35 22.54 -35.32
N GLU A 31 -15.74 22.86 -34.09
CA GLU A 31 -17.06 22.56 -33.52
C GLU A 31 -18.13 23.40 -34.19
N ARG A 32 -17.87 24.71 -34.37
CA ARG A 32 -18.78 25.64 -35.10
C ARG A 32 -19.02 25.25 -36.56
N GLN A 33 -17.96 24.77 -37.25
CA GLN A 33 -18.09 24.34 -38.64
C GLN A 33 -18.86 23.03 -38.81
N ARG A 34 -18.73 22.13 -37.84
CA ARG A 34 -19.34 20.79 -37.91
C ARG A 34 -20.66 20.68 -37.17
N GLY A 35 -21.01 21.68 -36.35
CA GLY A 35 -22.22 21.68 -35.51
C GLY A 35 -22.23 20.58 -34.42
N ILE A 36 -21.05 20.01 -34.07
CA ILE A 36 -20.94 18.93 -33.10
C ILE A 36 -19.88 19.26 -32.05
N THR A 37 -20.16 18.97 -30.79
CA THR A 37 -19.21 19.05 -29.69
C THR A 37 -18.18 17.94 -29.80
N ILE A 38 -16.89 18.25 -29.86
CA ILE A 38 -15.78 17.32 -30.03
C ILE A 38 -15.08 17.06 -28.70
N ASP A 39 -14.87 18.10 -27.90
CA ASP A 39 -14.22 18.04 -26.59
C ASP A 39 -15.16 18.58 -25.51
N LEU A 40 -14.76 18.44 -24.24
CA LEU A 40 -15.56 18.94 -23.11
C LEU A 40 -15.73 20.46 -23.15
N GLY A 41 -16.98 20.91 -23.14
CA GLY A 41 -17.33 22.33 -22.95
C GLY A 41 -17.54 22.60 -21.45
N TYR A 42 -17.03 23.74 -20.94
CA TYR A 42 -17.21 24.09 -19.53
C TYR A 42 -17.86 25.46 -19.45
N LEU A 43 -19.02 25.52 -18.78
CA LEU A 43 -19.83 26.71 -18.60
C LEU A 43 -20.14 26.93 -17.12
N TYR A 44 -20.38 28.15 -16.71
CA TYR A 44 -20.71 28.45 -15.32
C TYR A 44 -21.86 29.47 -15.32
N ALA A 45 -22.90 29.17 -14.56
CA ALA A 45 -24.03 30.07 -14.39
C ALA A 45 -24.52 30.06 -12.94
N ASP A 46 -24.99 31.19 -12.49
CA ASP A 46 -25.74 31.31 -11.24
C ASP A 46 -27.21 30.93 -11.53
N LEU A 47 -27.70 29.95 -10.81
CA LEU A 47 -29.08 29.46 -10.93
C LEU A 47 -30.05 30.13 -9.95
N GLY A 48 -29.59 31.19 -9.26
CA GLY A 48 -30.41 31.98 -8.36
C GLY A 48 -30.05 31.85 -6.88
N ASP A 49 -29.06 31.01 -6.52
CA ASP A 49 -28.56 30.83 -5.16
C ASP A 49 -27.29 31.63 -4.83
N GLY A 50 -26.81 32.44 -5.78
CA GLY A 50 -25.57 33.21 -5.64
C GLY A 50 -24.29 32.39 -5.82
N SER A 51 -24.39 31.08 -5.99
CA SER A 51 -23.27 30.17 -6.18
C SER A 51 -23.15 29.73 -7.65
N PRO A 52 -21.94 29.73 -8.25
CA PRO A 52 -21.78 29.29 -9.62
C PRO A 52 -21.95 27.79 -9.75
N THR A 53 -22.98 27.34 -10.46
CA THR A 53 -23.11 25.95 -10.92
C THR A 53 -22.28 25.75 -12.18
N GLY A 54 -21.41 24.72 -12.16
CA GLY A 54 -20.62 24.31 -13.31
C GLY A 54 -21.41 23.38 -14.22
N PHE A 55 -21.36 23.61 -15.53
CA PHE A 55 -21.91 22.70 -16.52
C PHE A 55 -20.79 22.12 -17.39
N ILE A 56 -20.85 20.84 -17.64
CA ILE A 56 -19.96 20.12 -18.55
C ILE A 56 -20.79 19.68 -19.74
N ASP A 57 -20.54 20.31 -20.91
CA ASP A 57 -21.11 19.85 -22.16
C ASP A 57 -20.28 18.71 -22.73
N VAL A 58 -20.86 17.51 -22.72
CA VAL A 58 -20.15 16.31 -23.19
C VAL A 58 -20.47 16.00 -24.65
N PRO A 59 -19.49 15.50 -25.43
CA PRO A 59 -19.72 15.06 -26.79
C PRO A 59 -20.78 13.95 -26.84
N GLY A 60 -21.71 14.04 -27.81
CA GLY A 60 -22.76 13.04 -28.01
C GLY A 60 -22.37 11.91 -28.93
N HIS A 61 -21.25 11.97 -29.64
CA HIS A 61 -20.85 10.99 -30.65
C HIS A 61 -20.01 9.86 -30.05
N GLU A 62 -20.26 8.60 -30.44
CA GLU A 62 -19.58 7.40 -29.94
C GLU A 62 -18.04 7.47 -30.00
N ARG A 63 -17.47 8.12 -31.02
CA ARG A 63 -16.02 8.34 -31.16
C ARG A 63 -15.41 9.19 -30.05
N PHE A 64 -16.23 9.96 -29.31
CA PHE A 64 -15.78 10.88 -28.29
C PHE A 64 -16.18 10.45 -26.87
N VAL A 65 -16.62 9.20 -26.69
CA VAL A 65 -16.98 8.66 -25.37
C VAL A 65 -15.81 8.73 -24.39
N HIS A 66 -14.56 8.59 -24.86
CA HIS A 66 -13.36 8.79 -24.01
C HIS A 66 -13.27 10.22 -23.44
N ASN A 67 -13.68 11.24 -24.21
CA ASN A 67 -13.77 12.62 -23.73
C ASN A 67 -14.91 12.76 -22.71
N MET A 68 -16.06 12.16 -22.98
CA MET A 68 -17.17 12.10 -22.03
C MET A 68 -16.72 11.50 -20.69
N LEU A 69 -16.07 10.34 -20.71
CA LEU A 69 -15.63 9.64 -19.51
C LEU A 69 -14.69 10.48 -18.64
N ALA A 70 -13.78 11.21 -19.28
CA ALA A 70 -12.87 12.10 -18.56
C ALA A 70 -13.58 13.30 -17.89
N GLY A 71 -14.69 13.78 -18.46
CA GLY A 71 -15.50 14.85 -17.84
C GLY A 71 -16.49 14.29 -16.80
N ALA A 72 -17.03 13.10 -17.04
CA ALA A 72 -18.13 12.55 -16.25
C ALA A 72 -17.75 12.14 -14.81
N SER A 73 -16.48 11.83 -14.55
CA SER A 73 -16.02 11.38 -13.23
C SER A 73 -16.13 12.45 -12.13
N GLY A 74 -16.29 13.73 -12.50
CA GLY A 74 -16.47 14.84 -11.55
C GLY A 74 -17.90 15.35 -11.41
N ILE A 75 -18.87 14.75 -12.10
CA ILE A 75 -20.27 15.19 -12.17
C ILE A 75 -21.03 14.81 -10.89
N ASP A 76 -21.84 15.74 -10.38
CA ASP A 76 -22.74 15.53 -9.23
C ASP A 76 -24.17 15.19 -9.67
N CYS A 77 -24.58 15.73 -10.82
CA CYS A 77 -25.92 15.52 -11.40
C CYS A 77 -25.82 15.43 -12.93
N VAL A 78 -26.60 14.54 -13.52
CA VAL A 78 -26.68 14.40 -14.99
C VAL A 78 -27.94 15.10 -15.51
N LEU A 79 -27.79 15.89 -16.55
CA LEU A 79 -28.86 16.38 -17.39
C LEU A 79 -28.97 15.48 -18.63
N LEU A 80 -29.88 14.50 -18.58
CA LEU A 80 -30.13 13.58 -19.68
C LEU A 80 -31.02 14.27 -20.70
N VAL A 81 -30.50 14.48 -21.93
CA VAL A 81 -31.18 15.21 -23.00
C VAL A 81 -31.69 14.21 -24.05
N VAL A 82 -33.01 14.21 -24.24
CA VAL A 82 -33.71 13.36 -25.22
C VAL A 82 -34.58 14.25 -26.10
N ALA A 83 -34.46 14.14 -27.41
CA ALA A 83 -35.28 14.93 -28.34
C ALA A 83 -36.62 14.22 -28.58
N ALA A 84 -37.73 14.97 -28.58
CA ALA A 84 -39.06 14.43 -28.76
C ALA A 84 -39.32 13.91 -30.18
N ASP A 85 -38.65 14.49 -31.18
CA ASP A 85 -38.70 14.05 -32.58
C ASP A 85 -38.06 12.64 -32.77
N ASP A 86 -36.83 12.47 -32.29
CA ASP A 86 -36.05 11.24 -32.44
C ASP A 86 -36.41 10.15 -31.42
N GLY A 87 -36.64 10.54 -30.17
CA GLY A 87 -36.87 9.61 -29.07
C GLY A 87 -35.59 9.00 -28.49
N LEU A 88 -35.67 7.79 -27.95
CA LEU A 88 -34.55 7.10 -27.35
C LEU A 88 -33.61 6.53 -28.42
N MET A 89 -32.35 6.91 -28.37
CA MET A 89 -31.30 6.51 -29.31
C MET A 89 -30.25 5.63 -28.62
N PRO A 90 -29.47 4.79 -29.36
CA PRO A 90 -28.48 3.88 -28.78
C PRO A 90 -27.47 4.59 -27.88
N GLN A 91 -26.97 5.76 -28.27
CA GLN A 91 -26.02 6.54 -27.47
C GLN A 91 -26.63 7.03 -26.16
N THR A 92 -27.94 7.28 -26.11
CA THR A 92 -28.64 7.63 -24.86
C THR A 92 -28.54 6.50 -23.84
N ARG A 93 -28.67 5.24 -24.31
CA ARG A 93 -28.53 4.04 -23.48
C ARG A 93 -27.09 3.84 -22.99
N GLU A 94 -26.11 3.99 -23.88
CA GLU A 94 -24.68 3.88 -23.52
C GLU A 94 -24.29 4.95 -22.48
N HIS A 95 -24.71 6.22 -22.69
CA HIS A 95 -24.45 7.29 -21.75
C HIS A 95 -25.11 7.03 -20.40
N LEU A 96 -26.32 6.49 -20.35
CA LEU A 96 -27.00 6.13 -19.13
C LEU A 96 -26.23 5.01 -18.39
N ALA A 97 -25.80 3.97 -19.09
CA ALA A 97 -25.00 2.88 -18.51
C ALA A 97 -23.70 3.40 -17.91
N ILE A 98 -23.00 4.31 -18.60
CA ILE A 98 -21.79 4.96 -18.08
C ILE A 98 -22.09 5.77 -16.81
N VAL A 99 -23.16 6.57 -16.79
CA VAL A 99 -23.59 7.35 -15.63
C VAL A 99 -23.86 6.47 -14.42
N GLU A 100 -24.52 5.33 -14.62
CA GLU A 100 -24.77 4.35 -13.55
C GLU A 100 -23.47 3.69 -13.06
N LEU A 101 -22.55 3.30 -13.95
CA LEU A 101 -21.25 2.73 -13.58
C LEU A 101 -20.40 3.73 -12.77
N LEU A 102 -20.46 5.02 -13.11
CA LEU A 102 -19.81 6.09 -12.35
C LEU A 102 -20.49 6.39 -11.01
N GLY A 103 -21.65 5.77 -10.74
CA GLY A 103 -22.35 5.88 -9.47
C GLY A 103 -23.05 7.24 -9.29
N ILE A 104 -23.37 7.94 -10.37
CA ILE A 104 -24.14 9.18 -10.32
C ILE A 104 -25.60 8.80 -10.04
N ARG A 105 -26.18 9.34 -8.98
CA ARG A 105 -27.50 9.00 -8.47
C ARG A 105 -28.54 10.10 -8.65
N ARG A 106 -28.17 11.22 -9.20
CA ARG A 106 -29.06 12.36 -9.46
C ARG A 106 -29.08 12.66 -10.94
N ALA A 107 -30.27 12.74 -11.51
CA ALA A 107 -30.45 13.19 -12.88
C ALA A 107 -31.73 14.00 -13.01
N LEU A 108 -31.72 14.89 -13.98
CA LEU A 108 -32.90 15.54 -14.55
C LEU A 108 -32.96 15.14 -16.01
N VAL A 109 -34.17 14.95 -16.54
CA VAL A 109 -34.36 14.65 -17.95
C VAL A 109 -34.95 15.87 -18.65
N ALA A 110 -34.26 16.35 -19.68
CA ALA A 110 -34.76 17.39 -20.60
C ALA A 110 -35.32 16.69 -21.84
N LEU A 111 -36.63 16.72 -22.04
CA LEU A 111 -37.28 16.25 -23.25
C LEU A 111 -37.40 17.45 -24.21
N THR A 112 -36.43 17.56 -25.12
CA THR A 112 -36.23 18.75 -25.97
C THR A 112 -37.05 18.70 -27.26
N LYS A 113 -37.06 19.80 -28.02
CA LYS A 113 -37.69 19.97 -29.33
C LYS A 113 -39.21 19.68 -29.34
N ILE A 114 -39.91 19.97 -28.26
CA ILE A 114 -41.36 19.76 -28.18
C ILE A 114 -42.13 20.64 -29.19
N ASP A 115 -41.53 21.76 -29.62
CA ASP A 115 -42.03 22.65 -30.67
C ASP A 115 -42.10 22.02 -32.06
N ARG A 116 -41.49 20.86 -32.27
CA ARG A 116 -41.40 20.18 -33.57
C ARG A 116 -42.35 19.01 -33.72
N VAL A 117 -43.04 18.62 -32.66
CA VAL A 117 -43.88 17.43 -32.65
C VAL A 117 -45.22 17.68 -31.97
N GLU A 118 -46.18 16.81 -32.23
CA GLU A 118 -47.48 16.85 -31.58
C GLU A 118 -47.41 16.42 -30.10
N PRO A 119 -48.26 16.93 -29.22
CA PRO A 119 -48.29 16.60 -27.79
C PRO A 119 -48.34 15.08 -27.49
N GLN A 120 -49.01 14.34 -28.35
CA GLN A 120 -49.09 12.88 -28.23
C GLN A 120 -47.72 12.22 -28.37
N ARG A 121 -46.85 12.73 -29.27
CA ARG A 121 -45.48 12.22 -29.44
C ARG A 121 -44.63 12.53 -28.23
N VAL A 122 -44.78 13.73 -27.65
CA VAL A 122 -44.09 14.10 -26.40
C VAL A 122 -44.41 13.10 -25.30
N GLN A 123 -45.69 12.74 -25.13
CA GLN A 123 -46.13 11.80 -24.12
C GLN A 123 -45.59 10.37 -24.38
N GLN A 124 -45.57 9.92 -25.63
CA GLN A 124 -44.98 8.62 -26.00
C GLN A 124 -43.48 8.53 -25.63
N VAL A 125 -42.67 9.54 -25.98
CA VAL A 125 -41.25 9.55 -25.67
C VAL A 125 -41.01 9.68 -24.16
N ARG A 126 -41.84 10.47 -23.46
CA ARG A 126 -41.83 10.53 -21.99
C ARG A 126 -41.98 9.16 -21.35
N THR A 127 -43.00 8.39 -21.78
CA THR A 127 -43.23 7.03 -21.28
C THR A 127 -42.06 6.08 -21.59
N GLN A 128 -41.44 6.20 -22.79
CA GLN A 128 -40.24 5.43 -23.13
C GLN A 128 -39.07 5.74 -22.20
N VAL A 129 -38.84 7.02 -21.86
CA VAL A 129 -37.80 7.44 -20.92
C VAL A 129 -38.09 6.93 -19.51
N GLU A 130 -39.33 7.04 -19.03
CA GLU A 130 -39.75 6.50 -17.75
C GLU A 130 -39.46 4.99 -17.65
N HIS A 131 -39.78 4.23 -18.68
CA HIS A 131 -39.48 2.80 -18.75
C HIS A 131 -37.97 2.52 -18.76
N LEU A 132 -37.18 3.30 -19.49
CA LEU A 132 -35.73 3.13 -19.54
C LEU A 132 -35.08 3.33 -18.16
N LEU A 133 -35.57 4.31 -17.39
CA LEU A 133 -35.03 4.65 -16.08
C LEU A 133 -35.55 3.74 -14.95
N ALA A 134 -36.69 3.07 -15.14
CA ALA A 134 -37.44 2.38 -14.10
C ALA A 134 -36.63 1.31 -13.34
N SER A 135 -35.68 0.64 -13.99
CA SER A 135 -34.86 -0.44 -13.39
C SER A 135 -33.55 0.04 -12.76
N GLY A 136 -33.23 1.34 -12.90
CA GLY A 136 -31.96 1.90 -12.46
C GLY A 136 -32.04 2.82 -11.25
N PRO A 137 -30.90 3.30 -10.77
CA PRO A 137 -30.83 4.24 -9.64
C PRO A 137 -31.45 5.59 -9.94
N LEU A 138 -31.74 5.88 -11.21
CA LEU A 138 -32.32 7.14 -11.71
C LEU A 138 -33.84 7.07 -11.95
N ALA A 139 -34.54 6.04 -11.47
CA ALA A 139 -35.96 5.81 -11.69
C ALA A 139 -36.89 6.96 -11.28
N ARG A 140 -36.45 7.79 -10.34
CA ARG A 140 -37.21 8.95 -9.83
C ARG A 140 -36.81 10.28 -10.42
N SER A 141 -36.03 10.28 -11.52
CA SER A 141 -35.58 11.52 -12.15
C SER A 141 -36.76 12.27 -12.79
N PRO A 142 -37.00 13.55 -12.48
CA PRO A 142 -38.08 14.31 -13.07
C PRO A 142 -37.78 14.61 -14.55
N ILE A 143 -38.84 14.63 -15.36
CA ILE A 143 -38.80 14.86 -16.82
C ILE A 143 -39.41 16.20 -17.13
N PHE A 144 -38.67 17.08 -17.82
CA PHE A 144 -39.05 18.43 -18.21
C PHE A 144 -39.22 18.49 -19.74
N PRO A 145 -40.46 18.50 -20.26
CA PRO A 145 -40.69 18.85 -21.66
C PRO A 145 -40.32 20.31 -21.89
N LEU A 146 -39.51 20.58 -22.91
CA LEU A 146 -39.05 21.92 -23.20
C LEU A 146 -38.64 22.14 -24.67
N SER A 147 -38.58 23.41 -25.05
CA SER A 147 -37.97 23.85 -26.31
C SER A 147 -36.90 24.90 -26.03
N SER A 148 -35.65 24.60 -26.40
CA SER A 148 -34.54 25.57 -26.29
C SER A 148 -34.67 26.74 -27.30
N SER A 149 -35.48 26.59 -28.35
CA SER A 149 -35.69 27.61 -29.39
C SER A 149 -36.80 28.61 -29.00
N THR A 150 -37.88 28.16 -28.39
CA THR A 150 -38.98 29.01 -27.94
C THR A 150 -38.84 29.50 -26.49
N GLY A 151 -38.01 28.80 -25.68
CA GLY A 151 -37.87 29.04 -24.26
C GLY A 151 -38.91 28.32 -23.39
N GLU A 152 -39.89 27.66 -23.98
CA GLU A 152 -40.92 26.92 -23.25
C GLU A 152 -40.29 25.83 -22.37
N GLY A 153 -40.67 25.75 -21.07
CA GLY A 153 -40.22 24.77 -20.11
C GLY A 153 -38.79 24.95 -19.59
N VAL A 154 -37.99 25.86 -20.12
CA VAL A 154 -36.59 26.06 -19.73
C VAL A 154 -36.48 26.61 -18.31
N GLU A 155 -37.37 27.54 -17.90
CA GLU A 155 -37.33 28.11 -16.55
C GLU A 155 -37.67 27.08 -15.48
N ALA A 156 -38.64 26.19 -15.71
CA ALA A 156 -38.96 25.11 -14.78
C ALA A 156 -37.75 24.14 -14.56
N LEU A 157 -36.98 23.86 -15.62
CA LEU A 157 -35.74 23.10 -15.51
C LEU A 157 -34.66 23.87 -14.74
N ARG A 158 -34.55 25.19 -14.96
CA ARG A 158 -33.60 26.05 -14.24
C ARG A 158 -33.88 26.06 -12.74
N GLU A 159 -35.15 26.24 -12.33
CA GLU A 159 -35.58 26.19 -10.94
C GLU A 159 -35.29 24.84 -10.28
N ALA A 160 -35.56 23.75 -11.00
CA ALA A 160 -35.26 22.39 -10.50
C ALA A 160 -33.75 22.16 -10.32
N LEU A 161 -32.89 22.66 -11.22
CA LEU A 161 -31.44 22.62 -11.08
C LEU A 161 -30.95 23.45 -9.89
N GLY A 162 -31.55 24.62 -9.68
CA GLY A 162 -31.25 25.49 -8.52
C GLY A 162 -31.60 24.83 -7.20
N GLY A 163 -32.78 24.17 -7.12
CA GLY A 163 -33.19 23.39 -5.95
C GLY A 163 -32.22 22.27 -5.64
N LEU A 164 -31.79 21.51 -6.66
CA LEU A 164 -30.81 20.45 -6.49
C LEU A 164 -29.42 20.98 -6.05
N ALA A 165 -29.02 22.16 -6.46
CA ALA A 165 -27.75 22.74 -6.05
C ALA A 165 -27.65 22.92 -4.54
N GLY A 166 -28.77 23.27 -3.87
CA GLY A 166 -28.85 23.35 -2.42
C GLY A 166 -28.84 21.99 -1.69
N GLU A 167 -29.23 20.91 -2.39
CA GLU A 167 -29.29 19.56 -1.83
C GLU A 167 -28.00 18.76 -2.04
N VAL A 168 -27.14 19.19 -2.96
CA VAL A 168 -25.87 18.49 -3.22
C VAL A 168 -24.97 18.65 -2.01
N ARG A 169 -24.79 17.57 -1.28
CA ARG A 169 -23.82 17.52 -0.17
C ARG A 169 -22.44 17.93 -0.68
N GLU A 170 -21.83 18.89 -0.02
CA GLU A 170 -20.41 19.19 -0.25
C GLU A 170 -19.60 17.90 -0.07
N ARG A 171 -18.69 17.64 -1.00
CA ARG A 171 -17.74 16.52 -0.86
C ARG A 171 -16.85 16.78 0.34
N SER A 172 -16.44 15.71 1.02
CA SER A 172 -15.62 15.84 2.23
C SER A 172 -14.33 16.61 1.94
N ARG A 173 -14.06 17.62 2.78
CA ARG A 173 -12.81 18.39 2.78
C ARG A 173 -11.73 17.74 3.68
N GLU A 174 -12.07 16.68 4.41
CA GLU A 174 -11.23 16.08 5.44
C GLU A 174 -10.11 15.19 4.90
N GLY A 175 -10.22 14.72 3.66
CA GLY A 175 -9.18 13.92 3.02
C GLY A 175 -8.03 14.75 2.48
N TYR A 176 -6.97 14.08 2.05
CA TYR A 176 -5.89 14.70 1.30
C TYR A 176 -6.36 15.14 -0.08
N PHE A 177 -5.83 16.27 -0.55
CA PHE A 177 -6.20 16.83 -1.84
C PHE A 177 -5.73 15.96 -3.00
N ARG A 178 -6.62 15.80 -3.99
CA ARG A 178 -6.29 15.26 -5.31
C ARG A 178 -7.18 15.88 -6.40
N LEU A 179 -6.58 16.18 -7.54
CA LEU A 179 -7.20 16.74 -8.71
C LEU A 179 -6.82 15.90 -9.94
N ALA A 180 -7.82 15.46 -10.70
CA ALA A 180 -7.61 14.79 -11.98
C ALA A 180 -7.43 15.84 -13.09
N VAL A 181 -6.27 15.88 -13.72
CA VAL A 181 -5.92 16.84 -14.76
C VAL A 181 -6.68 16.52 -16.05
N ASP A 182 -7.52 17.44 -16.51
CA ASP A 182 -8.23 17.36 -17.79
C ASP A 182 -7.54 18.15 -18.90
N ARG A 183 -6.87 19.24 -18.56
CA ARG A 183 -6.10 20.09 -19.50
C ARG A 183 -4.89 20.70 -18.83
N ALA A 184 -3.84 20.94 -19.63
CA ALA A 184 -2.70 21.76 -19.27
C ALA A 184 -2.39 22.73 -20.41
N PHE A 185 -2.03 23.97 -20.08
CA PHE A 185 -1.67 24.99 -21.05
C PHE A 185 -0.77 26.07 -20.42
N SER A 186 -0.11 26.83 -21.27
CA SER A 186 0.71 27.95 -20.84
C SER A 186 -0.06 29.26 -20.97
N VAL A 187 0.05 30.09 -19.94
CA VAL A 187 -0.53 31.47 -19.93
C VAL A 187 0.60 32.49 -19.88
N ALA A 188 0.62 33.41 -20.84
CA ALA A 188 1.64 34.46 -20.88
C ALA A 188 1.68 35.23 -19.55
N GLY A 189 2.88 35.34 -18.97
CA GLY A 189 3.11 36.01 -17.68
C GLY A 189 2.77 35.18 -16.43
N SER A 190 1.95 34.14 -16.54
CA SER A 190 1.56 33.31 -15.40
C SER A 190 2.26 31.95 -15.39
N GLY A 191 2.70 31.44 -16.54
CA GLY A 191 3.35 30.12 -16.64
C GLY A 191 2.36 29.00 -16.91
N ILE A 192 2.63 27.80 -16.35
CA ILE A 192 1.85 26.59 -16.60
C ILE A 192 0.60 26.58 -15.72
N VAL A 193 -0.54 26.36 -16.36
CA VAL A 193 -1.84 26.18 -15.71
C VAL A 193 -2.37 24.81 -16.04
N VAL A 194 -2.80 24.08 -15.02
CA VAL A 194 -3.53 22.82 -15.16
C VAL A 194 -4.95 22.99 -14.67
N THR A 195 -5.89 22.35 -15.36
CA THR A 195 -7.30 22.36 -14.96
C THR A 195 -7.79 20.95 -14.69
N GLY A 196 -8.78 20.84 -13.83
CA GLY A 196 -9.39 19.57 -13.49
C GLY A 196 -10.45 19.68 -12.41
N THR A 197 -11.05 18.56 -12.08
CA THR A 197 -11.98 18.45 -10.95
C THR A 197 -11.22 18.01 -9.69
N ALA A 198 -11.44 18.73 -8.58
CA ALA A 198 -10.96 18.32 -7.27
C ALA A 198 -11.84 17.17 -6.73
N PHE A 199 -11.23 15.99 -6.53
CA PHE A 199 -11.95 14.78 -6.10
C PHE A 199 -12.09 14.70 -4.58
N SER A 200 -11.10 15.20 -3.85
CA SER A 200 -11.06 15.14 -2.38
C SER A 200 -10.19 16.26 -1.81
N GLY A 201 -10.37 16.52 -0.51
CA GLY A 201 -9.55 17.44 0.26
C GLY A 201 -9.68 18.88 -0.16
N GLN A 202 -8.67 19.66 0.20
CA GLN A 202 -8.57 21.09 -0.13
C GLN A 202 -7.14 21.47 -0.51
N VAL A 203 -7.00 22.55 -1.29
CA VAL A 203 -5.73 23.13 -1.73
C VAL A 203 -5.75 24.64 -1.59
N ALA A 204 -4.61 25.21 -1.21
CA ALA A 204 -4.41 26.66 -1.11
C ALA A 204 -3.24 27.13 -1.97
N VAL A 205 -3.20 28.42 -2.25
CA VAL A 205 -2.03 29.06 -2.85
C VAL A 205 -0.85 28.91 -1.91
N GLY A 206 0.28 28.42 -2.43
CA GLY A 206 1.49 28.12 -1.66
C GLY A 206 1.71 26.65 -1.35
N ASP A 207 0.69 25.80 -1.47
CA ASP A 207 0.79 24.37 -1.22
C ASP A 207 1.74 23.67 -2.18
N GLU A 208 2.40 22.63 -1.66
CA GLU A 208 3.21 21.71 -2.43
C GLU A 208 2.42 20.42 -2.73
N LEU A 209 2.41 20.05 -4.01
CA LEU A 209 1.71 18.87 -4.52
C LEU A 209 2.69 18.01 -5.33
N LEU A 210 2.31 16.77 -5.56
CA LEU A 210 2.99 15.86 -6.50
C LEU A 210 2.17 15.76 -7.79
N LEU A 211 2.89 15.85 -8.92
CA LEU A 211 2.31 15.76 -10.26
C LEU A 211 2.64 14.42 -10.90
N GLY A 212 1.62 13.75 -11.43
CA GLY A 212 1.73 12.54 -12.23
C GLY A 212 2.25 11.32 -11.47
N ASN A 213 2.44 10.23 -12.19
CA ASN A 213 2.95 8.98 -11.61
C ASN A 213 4.42 9.06 -11.18
N ALA A 214 5.19 9.98 -11.76
CA ALA A 214 6.58 10.23 -11.38
C ALA A 214 6.72 10.99 -10.05
N GLY A 215 5.62 11.51 -9.49
CA GLY A 215 5.63 12.23 -8.21
C GLY A 215 6.47 13.51 -8.24
N ARG A 216 6.39 14.29 -9.33
CA ARG A 216 7.16 15.52 -9.45
C ARG A 216 6.63 16.58 -8.49
N PRO A 217 7.46 17.15 -7.61
CA PRO A 217 7.02 18.20 -6.71
C PRO A 217 6.73 19.48 -7.51
N VAL A 218 5.57 20.07 -7.24
CA VAL A 218 5.10 21.34 -7.80
C VAL A 218 4.49 22.19 -6.71
N ARG A 219 4.61 23.51 -6.84
CA ARG A 219 4.03 24.50 -5.93
C ARG A 219 2.90 25.24 -6.61
N VAL A 220 1.78 25.41 -5.92
CA VAL A 220 0.63 26.20 -6.36
C VAL A 220 0.96 27.68 -6.20
N ARG A 221 1.00 28.43 -7.30
CA ARG A 221 1.27 29.89 -7.32
C ARG A 221 0.01 30.74 -7.36
N GLY A 222 -1.07 30.18 -7.85
CA GLY A 222 -2.37 30.82 -7.92
C GLY A 222 -3.43 29.80 -8.29
N LEU A 223 -4.67 30.11 -8.00
CA LEU A 223 -5.78 29.23 -8.34
C LEU A 223 -7.06 30.01 -8.70
N HIS A 224 -7.86 29.36 -9.53
CA HIS A 224 -9.24 29.76 -9.80
C HIS A 224 -10.15 28.59 -9.46
N ALA A 225 -11.19 28.82 -8.69
CA ALA A 225 -12.25 27.89 -8.43
C ALA A 225 -13.53 28.31 -9.18
N GLN A 226 -14.11 27.39 -9.96
CA GLN A 226 -15.34 27.67 -10.74
C GLN A 226 -15.24 28.96 -11.55
N ASN A 227 -14.11 29.15 -12.24
CA ASN A 227 -13.79 30.31 -13.09
C ASN A 227 -13.66 31.67 -12.37
N ARG A 228 -13.51 31.66 -11.03
CA ARG A 228 -13.26 32.89 -10.23
C ARG A 228 -11.92 32.79 -9.52
N PRO A 229 -11.14 33.89 -9.41
CA PRO A 229 -9.94 33.90 -8.59
C PRO A 229 -10.26 33.52 -7.14
N ALA A 230 -9.44 32.65 -6.53
CA ALA A 230 -9.61 32.24 -5.17
C ALA A 230 -8.26 31.94 -4.49
N GLN A 231 -8.22 31.93 -3.15
CA GLN A 231 -7.04 31.58 -2.38
C GLN A 231 -7.03 30.08 -2.01
N GLN A 232 -8.22 29.46 -2.02
CA GLN A 232 -8.41 28.05 -1.68
C GLN A 232 -9.46 27.43 -2.61
N ALA A 233 -9.33 26.12 -2.81
CA ALA A 233 -10.33 25.31 -3.50
C ALA A 233 -10.44 23.95 -2.81
N TRP A 234 -11.58 23.26 -2.99
CA TRP A 234 -11.88 22.00 -2.32
C TRP A 234 -12.61 21.01 -3.22
N ALA A 235 -12.80 19.83 -2.71
CA ALA A 235 -13.49 18.75 -3.38
C ALA A 235 -14.85 19.15 -3.97
N GLY A 236 -15.17 18.67 -5.16
CA GLY A 236 -16.40 18.98 -5.91
C GLY A 236 -16.30 20.24 -6.77
N GLN A 237 -15.23 21.02 -6.70
CA GLN A 237 -15.01 22.18 -7.56
C GLN A 237 -14.18 21.81 -8.79
N ARG A 238 -14.46 22.47 -9.91
CA ARG A 238 -13.52 22.50 -11.00
C ARG A 238 -12.52 23.64 -10.79
N VAL A 239 -11.25 23.28 -10.81
CA VAL A 239 -10.15 24.16 -10.39
C VAL A 239 -9.15 24.34 -11.51
N ALA A 240 -8.63 25.55 -11.66
CA ALA A 240 -7.44 25.85 -12.46
C ALA A 240 -6.31 26.22 -11.50
N LEU A 241 -5.21 25.47 -11.54
CA LEU A 241 -4.03 25.69 -10.72
C LEU A 241 -2.88 26.20 -11.57
N ASN A 242 -2.35 27.36 -11.23
CA ASN A 242 -1.07 27.80 -11.74
C ASN A 242 0.00 27.11 -10.91
N ILE A 243 0.83 26.28 -11.56
CA ILE A 243 1.84 25.45 -10.90
C ILE A 243 3.25 25.78 -11.38
N ALA A 244 4.20 25.67 -10.48
CA ALA A 244 5.61 25.78 -10.77
C ALA A 244 6.40 24.64 -10.12
N GLY A 245 7.39 24.14 -10.83
CA GLY A 245 8.29 23.10 -10.36
C GLY A 245 9.66 23.22 -11.03
N GLU A 246 10.65 22.56 -10.46
CA GLU A 246 11.99 22.56 -11.04
C GLU A 246 11.97 21.87 -12.42
N ARG A 247 12.41 22.60 -13.45
CA ARG A 247 12.44 22.14 -14.86
C ARG A 247 11.11 21.58 -15.36
N LEU A 248 9.98 22.08 -14.84
CA LEU A 248 8.66 21.67 -15.28
C LEU A 248 8.39 22.24 -16.68
N ALA A 249 8.10 21.38 -17.64
CA ALA A 249 7.71 21.74 -19.00
C ALA A 249 6.28 21.26 -19.29
N LEU A 250 5.56 21.99 -20.14
CA LEU A 250 4.15 21.71 -20.46
C LEU A 250 3.97 20.31 -21.06
N GLU A 251 4.91 19.88 -21.91
CA GLU A 251 4.90 18.59 -22.61
C GLU A 251 5.00 17.39 -21.66
N GLN A 252 5.38 17.63 -20.41
CA GLN A 252 5.49 16.62 -19.36
C GLN A 252 4.17 16.42 -18.58
N ILE A 253 3.17 17.24 -18.88
CA ILE A 253 1.86 17.20 -18.22
C ILE A 253 0.83 16.69 -19.23
N GLN A 254 0.19 15.60 -18.89
CA GLN A 254 -0.78 14.96 -19.77
C GLN A 254 -2.17 14.92 -19.12
N ARG A 255 -3.19 14.86 -19.97
CA ARG A 255 -4.53 14.47 -19.52
C ARG A 255 -4.44 13.08 -18.90
N GLY A 256 -5.00 12.91 -17.72
CA GLY A 256 -4.86 11.67 -16.95
C GLY A 256 -3.84 11.75 -15.81
N ASP A 257 -2.99 12.78 -15.77
CA ASP A 257 -2.17 13.02 -14.61
C ASP A 257 -3.02 13.43 -13.40
N TRP A 258 -2.48 13.15 -12.22
CA TRP A 258 -3.04 13.61 -10.96
C TRP A 258 -2.13 14.64 -10.32
N LEU A 259 -2.73 15.67 -9.76
CA LEU A 259 -2.11 16.54 -8.75
C LEU A 259 -2.65 16.12 -7.40
N LEU A 260 -1.75 15.74 -6.47
CA LEU A 260 -2.16 15.20 -5.18
C LEU A 260 -1.15 15.52 -4.07
N GLN A 261 -1.63 15.54 -2.83
CA GLN A 261 -0.74 15.61 -1.67
C GLN A 261 0.10 14.34 -1.54
N ALA A 262 1.34 14.50 -1.07
CA ALA A 262 2.35 13.43 -1.04
C ALA A 262 1.88 12.14 -0.34
N ALA A 263 1.03 12.27 0.69
CA ALA A 263 0.47 11.13 1.42
C ALA A 263 -0.30 10.13 0.54
N LEU A 264 -0.88 10.60 -0.58
CA LEU A 264 -1.66 9.76 -1.50
C LEU A 264 -0.86 9.20 -2.67
N HIS A 265 0.39 9.61 -2.86
CA HIS A 265 1.17 9.19 -4.02
C HIS A 265 1.56 7.72 -3.92
N ALA A 266 0.85 6.87 -4.64
CA ALA A 266 1.04 5.41 -4.67
C ALA A 266 0.71 4.85 -6.07
N PRO A 267 1.52 5.16 -7.11
CA PRO A 267 1.26 4.68 -8.45
C PRO A 267 1.32 3.16 -8.51
N THR A 268 0.38 2.55 -9.22
CA THR A 268 0.24 1.10 -9.28
C THR A 268 -0.13 0.61 -10.68
N THR A 269 0.32 -0.58 -11.04
CA THR A 269 -0.10 -1.31 -12.25
C THR A 269 -1.08 -2.45 -11.93
N ARG A 270 -1.48 -2.61 -10.64
CA ARG A 270 -2.40 -3.66 -10.23
C ARG A 270 -3.46 -3.11 -9.30
N VAL A 271 -4.71 -3.30 -9.66
CA VAL A 271 -5.86 -2.79 -8.90
C VAL A 271 -6.91 -3.89 -8.76
N ASP A 272 -7.34 -4.18 -7.53
CA ASP A 272 -8.48 -5.05 -7.30
C ASP A 272 -9.76 -4.22 -7.29
N ILE A 273 -10.79 -4.73 -7.96
CA ILE A 273 -12.06 -4.04 -8.19
C ILE A 273 -13.27 -4.94 -7.90
N ASP A 274 -14.37 -4.32 -7.54
CA ASP A 274 -15.71 -4.91 -7.61
C ASP A 274 -16.27 -4.64 -9.01
N PHE A 275 -16.12 -5.60 -9.92
CA PHE A 275 -16.50 -5.48 -11.32
C PHE A 275 -17.95 -5.89 -11.56
N ARG A 276 -18.69 -5.10 -12.32
CA ARG A 276 -20.03 -5.42 -12.84
C ARG A 276 -20.00 -5.44 -14.36
N LEU A 277 -20.38 -6.55 -14.96
CA LEU A 277 -20.64 -6.65 -16.39
C LEU A 277 -22.00 -6.04 -16.71
N LEU A 278 -22.11 -5.27 -17.80
CA LEU A 278 -23.38 -4.71 -18.23
C LEU A 278 -24.40 -5.82 -18.60
N PRO A 279 -25.69 -5.67 -18.27
CA PRO A 279 -26.69 -6.67 -18.59
C PRO A 279 -26.98 -6.81 -20.09
N ASP A 280 -26.71 -5.76 -20.88
CA ASP A 280 -26.93 -5.75 -22.32
C ASP A 280 -25.75 -6.37 -23.12
N GLU A 281 -24.73 -6.90 -22.41
CA GLU A 281 -23.65 -7.64 -23.08
C GLU A 281 -24.15 -8.95 -23.68
N LEU A 282 -23.67 -9.25 -24.89
CA LEU A 282 -24.14 -10.41 -25.67
C LEU A 282 -23.44 -11.73 -25.29
N ARG A 283 -22.34 -11.66 -24.54
CA ARG A 283 -21.49 -12.79 -24.18
C ARG A 283 -20.98 -12.66 -22.76
N ASP A 284 -20.69 -13.81 -22.19
CA ASP A 284 -19.98 -13.89 -20.93
C ASP A 284 -18.61 -13.22 -21.02
N PHE A 285 -18.24 -12.53 -19.96
CA PHE A 285 -16.90 -11.98 -19.82
C PHE A 285 -15.94 -13.11 -19.42
N THR A 286 -14.83 -13.27 -20.13
CA THR A 286 -13.84 -14.32 -19.85
C THR A 286 -12.65 -13.79 -19.07
N HIS A 287 -12.07 -14.67 -18.24
CA HIS A 287 -10.84 -14.37 -17.50
C HIS A 287 -9.71 -13.92 -18.46
N TRP A 288 -8.95 -12.90 -18.03
CA TRP A 288 -7.79 -12.37 -18.74
C TRP A 288 -8.10 -11.61 -20.03
N THR A 289 -9.33 -11.13 -20.18
CA THR A 289 -9.75 -10.32 -21.34
C THR A 289 -9.01 -8.98 -21.37
N PRO A 290 -8.49 -8.54 -22.54
CA PRO A 290 -7.92 -7.22 -22.71
C PRO A 290 -9.00 -6.14 -22.65
N VAL A 291 -8.70 -5.04 -21.94
CA VAL A 291 -9.63 -3.94 -21.68
C VAL A 291 -8.94 -2.57 -21.75
N HIS A 292 -9.73 -1.53 -22.03
CA HIS A 292 -9.41 -0.14 -21.75
C HIS A 292 -10.04 0.25 -20.41
N LEU A 293 -9.22 0.73 -19.49
CA LEU A 293 -9.66 1.30 -18.21
C LEU A 293 -9.78 2.81 -18.33
N HIS A 294 -10.92 3.35 -17.93
CA HIS A 294 -11.15 4.77 -17.68
C HIS A 294 -11.38 5.00 -16.19
N LEU A 295 -10.50 5.79 -15.55
CA LEU A 295 -10.57 6.15 -14.14
C LEU A 295 -10.20 7.64 -13.97
N GLY A 296 -11.15 8.46 -13.52
CA GLY A 296 -10.96 9.90 -13.54
C GLY A 296 -10.78 10.37 -14.99
N THR A 297 -9.67 11.05 -15.26
CA THR A 297 -9.27 11.48 -16.59
C THR A 297 -8.27 10.51 -17.26
N GLN A 298 -7.88 9.42 -16.57
CA GLN A 298 -6.95 8.44 -17.07
C GLN A 298 -7.61 7.48 -18.06
N ASP A 299 -6.84 7.10 -19.08
CA ASP A 299 -7.18 6.09 -20.06
C ASP A 299 -5.96 5.16 -20.22
N VAL A 300 -6.06 3.92 -19.75
CA VAL A 300 -4.94 2.98 -19.69
C VAL A 300 -5.41 1.60 -20.13
N THR A 301 -4.63 0.94 -20.99
CA THR A 301 -4.90 -0.44 -21.41
C THR A 301 -4.38 -1.45 -20.39
N GLY A 302 -5.01 -2.62 -20.37
CA GLY A 302 -4.60 -3.71 -19.49
C GLY A 302 -5.41 -4.97 -19.74
N ARG A 303 -5.36 -5.87 -18.76
CA ARG A 303 -6.16 -7.10 -18.76
C ARG A 303 -6.93 -7.23 -17.44
N LEU A 304 -8.15 -7.76 -17.56
CA LEU A 304 -8.98 -8.03 -16.38
C LEU A 304 -8.94 -9.53 -16.07
N ALA A 305 -8.46 -9.83 -14.86
CA ALA A 305 -8.41 -11.18 -14.31
C ALA A 305 -9.56 -11.36 -13.32
N LEU A 306 -10.52 -12.23 -13.61
CA LEU A 306 -11.54 -12.63 -12.64
C LEU A 306 -10.87 -13.35 -11.46
N LEU A 307 -11.23 -13.03 -10.23
CA LEU A 307 -10.69 -13.67 -9.03
C LEU A 307 -11.55 -14.85 -8.57
N GLU A 308 -12.79 -14.90 -9.02
CA GLU A 308 -13.75 -15.98 -8.79
C GLU A 308 -14.22 -16.52 -10.15
N GLY A 309 -13.99 -17.80 -10.40
CA GLY A 309 -14.35 -18.41 -11.69
C GLY A 309 -13.49 -17.97 -12.88
N GLU A 310 -13.87 -18.43 -14.08
CA GLU A 310 -13.21 -18.11 -15.35
C GLU A 310 -14.12 -17.33 -16.31
N GLN A 311 -15.42 -17.23 -15.99
CA GLN A 311 -16.45 -16.54 -16.77
C GLN A 311 -17.37 -15.75 -15.84
N LEU A 312 -17.94 -14.66 -16.33
CA LEU A 312 -18.94 -13.85 -15.66
C LEU A 312 -20.08 -13.56 -16.63
N GLU A 313 -21.28 -13.93 -16.24
CA GLU A 313 -22.50 -13.71 -17.05
C GLU A 313 -22.90 -12.21 -17.07
N PRO A 314 -23.57 -11.74 -18.14
CA PRO A 314 -24.11 -10.38 -18.22
C PRO A 314 -24.99 -10.02 -17.02
N GLY A 315 -24.85 -8.79 -16.53
CA GLY A 315 -25.57 -8.28 -15.37
C GLY A 315 -24.99 -8.67 -14.01
N HIS A 316 -24.07 -9.64 -13.94
CA HIS A 316 -23.49 -10.13 -12.70
C HIS A 316 -22.26 -9.32 -12.24
N ARG A 317 -21.82 -9.57 -11.01
CA ARG A 317 -20.65 -8.96 -10.38
C ARG A 317 -19.67 -10.02 -9.93
N ALA A 318 -18.38 -9.70 -10.01
CA ALA A 318 -17.29 -10.51 -9.48
C ALA A 318 -16.15 -9.64 -8.97
N PHE A 319 -15.35 -10.17 -8.04
CA PHE A 319 -14.05 -9.60 -7.76
C PHE A 319 -13.12 -9.84 -8.93
N ALA A 320 -12.42 -8.80 -9.34
CA ALA A 320 -11.48 -8.88 -10.43
C ALA A 320 -10.22 -8.05 -10.16
N GLN A 321 -9.11 -8.42 -10.78
CA GLN A 321 -7.86 -7.67 -10.73
C GLN A 321 -7.52 -7.12 -12.10
N LEU A 322 -7.36 -5.81 -12.20
CA LEU A 322 -6.78 -5.15 -13.37
C LEU A 322 -5.26 -5.25 -13.31
N VAL A 323 -4.67 -5.74 -14.40
CA VAL A 323 -3.22 -5.74 -14.64
C VAL A 323 -2.95 -4.79 -15.80
N LEU A 324 -2.38 -3.63 -15.49
CA LEU A 324 -2.29 -2.50 -16.39
C LEU A 324 -0.92 -2.40 -17.07
N ASN A 325 -0.89 -1.85 -18.29
CA ASN A 325 0.32 -1.63 -19.07
C ASN A 325 1.10 -0.37 -18.62
N ALA A 326 0.43 0.55 -17.91
CA ALA A 326 1.03 1.75 -17.34
C ALA A 326 0.52 1.96 -15.90
N PRO A 327 1.30 2.60 -15.02
CA PRO A 327 0.85 2.89 -13.66
C PRO A 327 -0.27 3.93 -13.65
N ILE A 328 -1.17 3.79 -12.69
CA ILE A 328 -2.24 4.73 -12.39
C ILE A 328 -2.22 5.13 -10.91
N GLN A 329 -2.90 6.22 -10.57
CA GLN A 329 -3.27 6.56 -9.20
C GLN A 329 -4.71 6.12 -8.96
N ALA A 330 -4.93 5.23 -8.01
CA ALA A 330 -6.25 4.69 -7.72
C ALA A 330 -6.44 4.55 -6.20
N LEU A 331 -7.56 5.06 -5.70
CA LEU A 331 -7.94 4.96 -4.29
C LEU A 331 -9.18 4.06 -4.14
N HIS A 332 -9.36 3.53 -2.94
CA HIS A 332 -10.59 2.84 -2.57
C HIS A 332 -11.82 3.71 -2.85
N GLY A 333 -12.85 3.12 -3.43
CA GLY A 333 -14.07 3.82 -3.78
C GLY A 333 -14.07 4.52 -5.14
N ASP A 334 -12.91 4.70 -5.79
CA ASP A 334 -12.86 5.29 -7.12
C ASP A 334 -13.70 4.49 -8.12
N ARG A 335 -14.51 5.20 -8.91
CA ARG A 335 -15.34 4.62 -9.96
C ARG A 335 -14.56 4.50 -11.26
N LEU A 336 -14.81 3.42 -11.95
CA LEU A 336 -14.15 3.12 -13.22
C LEU A 336 -15.12 2.54 -14.24
N VAL A 337 -14.78 2.73 -15.50
CA VAL A 337 -15.47 2.15 -16.65
C VAL A 337 -14.47 1.35 -17.47
N LEU A 338 -14.88 0.17 -17.89
CA LEU A 338 -14.11 -0.73 -18.76
C LEU A 338 -14.73 -0.79 -20.15
N ARG A 339 -13.91 -0.56 -21.14
CA ARG A 339 -14.29 -0.72 -22.56
C ARG A 339 -13.52 -1.87 -23.19
N ASP A 340 -14.00 -2.36 -24.30
CA ASP A 340 -13.31 -3.39 -25.08
C ASP A 340 -11.95 -2.90 -25.61
N GLN A 341 -11.13 -3.80 -26.10
CA GLN A 341 -9.77 -3.49 -26.58
C GLN A 341 -9.74 -2.41 -27.67
N SER A 342 -10.78 -2.27 -28.46
CA SER A 342 -10.92 -1.25 -29.51
C SER A 342 -11.47 0.07 -28.99
N ALA A 343 -11.84 0.15 -27.72
CA ALA A 343 -12.51 1.28 -27.08
C ALA A 343 -13.80 1.71 -27.81
N GLN A 344 -14.49 0.77 -28.46
CA GLN A 344 -15.73 1.05 -29.17
C GLN A 344 -16.98 0.74 -28.33
N ARG A 345 -16.90 -0.21 -27.41
CA ARG A 345 -18.03 -0.70 -26.63
C ARG A 345 -17.71 -0.68 -25.14
N THR A 346 -18.64 -0.18 -24.34
CA THR A 346 -18.57 -0.24 -22.88
C THR A 346 -18.98 -1.63 -22.42
N LEU A 347 -18.05 -2.36 -21.78
CA LEU A 347 -18.29 -3.71 -21.26
C LEU A 347 -18.95 -3.68 -19.88
N GLY A 348 -18.48 -2.79 -19.03
CA GLY A 348 -18.90 -2.71 -17.65
C GLY A 348 -18.07 -1.72 -16.88
N GLY A 349 -18.07 -1.84 -15.58
CA GLY A 349 -17.29 -0.96 -14.71
C GLY A 349 -17.41 -1.40 -13.26
N GLY A 350 -17.10 -0.49 -12.35
CA GLY A 350 -17.19 -0.82 -10.95
C GLY A 350 -16.48 0.16 -10.04
N ARG A 351 -15.98 -0.38 -8.94
CA ARG A 351 -15.33 0.38 -7.89
C ARG A 351 -13.98 -0.23 -7.52
N VAL A 352 -12.98 0.60 -7.35
CA VAL A 352 -11.69 0.20 -6.80
C VAL A 352 -11.87 -0.26 -5.35
N LEU A 353 -11.35 -1.44 -5.05
CA LEU A 353 -11.29 -1.98 -3.69
C LEU A 353 -9.90 -1.81 -3.09
N ALA A 354 -8.85 -2.09 -3.87
CA ALA A 354 -7.47 -1.94 -3.42
C ALA A 354 -6.56 -1.47 -4.55
N GLY A 355 -5.89 -0.33 -4.35
CA GLY A 355 -4.94 0.25 -5.30
C GLY A 355 -3.57 -0.45 -5.34
N ALA A 356 -3.22 -1.23 -4.30
CA ALA A 356 -1.95 -1.98 -4.23
C ALA A 356 -2.24 -3.48 -4.17
N ALA A 357 -2.74 -4.05 -5.26
CA ALA A 357 -3.15 -5.44 -5.33
C ALA A 357 -1.95 -6.41 -5.46
N PRO A 358 -1.97 -7.58 -4.80
CA PRO A 358 -0.88 -8.54 -4.82
C PRO A 358 -0.79 -9.25 -6.18
N ALA A 359 0.45 -9.54 -6.63
CA ALA A 359 0.67 -10.31 -7.85
C ALA A 359 0.43 -11.83 -7.68
N ARG A 360 0.61 -12.33 -6.45
CA ARG A 360 0.47 -13.75 -6.09
C ARG A 360 -0.62 -13.93 -5.04
N ASN A 361 -1.14 -15.13 -4.89
CA ASN A 361 -2.16 -15.49 -3.89
C ASN A 361 -3.45 -14.66 -4.00
N ARG A 362 -3.76 -14.14 -5.19
CA ARG A 362 -4.87 -13.22 -5.43
C ARG A 362 -6.25 -13.89 -5.37
N ARG A 363 -6.33 -15.23 -5.46
CA ARG A 363 -7.56 -16.05 -5.41
C ARG A 363 -7.69 -16.85 -4.10
N THR A 364 -6.89 -16.56 -3.08
CA THR A 364 -6.99 -17.26 -1.78
C THR A 364 -8.25 -16.85 -1.03
N PRO A 365 -8.85 -17.75 -0.23
CA PRO A 365 -10.02 -17.41 0.60
C PRO A 365 -9.80 -16.18 1.47
N ALA A 366 -8.60 -16.05 2.07
CA ALA A 366 -8.22 -14.89 2.88
C ALA A 366 -8.25 -13.59 2.06
N ARG A 367 -7.74 -13.61 0.80
CA ARG A 367 -7.80 -12.42 -0.07
C ARG A 367 -9.22 -12.08 -0.47
N LEU A 368 -10.05 -13.06 -0.80
CA LEU A 368 -11.45 -12.82 -1.13
C LEU A 368 -12.23 -12.24 0.06
N ALA A 369 -11.97 -12.72 1.28
CA ALA A 369 -12.55 -12.15 2.50
C ALA A 369 -12.13 -10.68 2.72
N GLN A 370 -10.85 -10.33 2.46
CA GLN A 370 -10.40 -8.94 2.48
C GLN A 370 -11.14 -8.07 1.45
N LEU A 371 -11.31 -8.57 0.21
CA LEU A 371 -12.02 -7.84 -0.84
C LEU A 371 -13.50 -7.66 -0.49
N GLN A 372 -14.12 -8.65 0.15
CA GLN A 372 -15.49 -8.55 0.66
C GLN A 372 -15.60 -7.47 1.74
N ALA A 373 -14.63 -7.38 2.66
CA ALA A 373 -14.57 -6.30 3.65
C ALA A 373 -14.42 -4.92 2.99
N LEU A 374 -13.59 -4.81 1.96
CA LEU A 374 -13.37 -3.58 1.19
C LEU A 374 -14.58 -3.17 0.32
N ARG A 375 -15.65 -3.98 0.25
CA ARG A 375 -16.94 -3.51 -0.29
C ARG A 375 -17.61 -2.47 0.60
N GLN A 376 -17.28 -2.41 1.87
CA GLN A 376 -17.73 -1.35 2.78
C GLN A 376 -17.21 0.01 2.31
N GLU A 377 -17.94 1.06 2.63
CA GLU A 377 -17.60 2.43 2.21
C GLU A 377 -16.64 3.10 3.19
N SER A 378 -16.70 2.73 4.47
CA SER A 378 -15.86 3.31 5.52
C SER A 378 -14.72 2.39 5.96
N LEU A 379 -13.61 3.01 6.38
CA LEU A 379 -12.50 2.28 6.97
C LEU A 379 -12.92 1.56 8.26
N GLU A 380 -13.74 2.20 9.10
CA GLU A 380 -14.18 1.68 10.38
C GLU A 380 -14.98 0.37 10.23
N GLU A 381 -15.82 0.28 9.21
CA GLU A 381 -16.59 -0.92 8.91
C GLU A 381 -15.72 -2.05 8.34
N ALA A 382 -14.73 -1.70 7.52
CA ALA A 382 -13.83 -2.67 6.89
C ALA A 382 -12.74 -3.19 7.86
N LEU A 383 -12.29 -2.36 8.80
CA LEU A 383 -11.10 -2.57 9.62
C LEU A 383 -11.10 -3.89 10.41
N PRO A 384 -12.18 -4.30 11.12
CA PRO A 384 -12.17 -5.54 11.89
C PRO A 384 -11.87 -6.78 11.03
N THR A 385 -12.52 -6.88 9.87
CA THR A 385 -12.30 -8.00 8.94
C THR A 385 -10.89 -7.92 8.30
N LEU A 386 -10.41 -6.73 7.97
CA LEU A 386 -9.07 -6.53 7.43
C LEU A 386 -7.99 -6.95 8.44
N LEU A 387 -8.15 -6.59 9.71
CA LEU A 387 -7.26 -6.99 10.81
C LEU A 387 -7.26 -8.49 11.02
N GLY A 388 -8.45 -9.12 11.02
CA GLY A 388 -8.59 -10.57 11.17
C GLY A 388 -7.91 -11.37 10.05
N ALA A 389 -7.89 -10.83 8.83
CA ALA A 389 -7.29 -11.46 7.66
C ALA A 389 -5.79 -11.11 7.46
N ALA A 390 -5.22 -10.22 8.27
CA ALA A 390 -3.85 -9.72 8.12
C ALA A 390 -2.87 -10.52 8.99
N GLU A 391 -2.27 -11.58 8.44
CA GLU A 391 -1.30 -12.41 9.16
C GLU A 391 -0.09 -11.63 9.70
N ASN A 392 0.37 -10.63 8.97
CA ASN A 392 1.54 -9.79 9.29
C ASN A 392 1.16 -8.36 9.72
N GLY A 393 -0.09 -8.16 10.13
CA GLY A 393 -0.64 -6.86 10.48
C GLY A 393 -0.89 -5.95 9.27
N LEU A 394 -1.65 -4.89 9.48
CA LEU A 394 -1.97 -3.87 8.47
C LEU A 394 -0.96 -2.72 8.55
N ASP A 395 -0.56 -2.24 7.39
CA ASP A 395 0.23 -1.03 7.25
C ASP A 395 -0.69 0.21 7.30
N PRO A 396 -0.60 1.07 8.35
CA PRO A 396 -1.44 2.26 8.46
C PRO A 396 -1.29 3.22 7.27
N GLN A 397 -0.07 3.36 6.73
CA GLN A 397 0.16 4.26 5.59
C GLN A 397 -0.60 3.79 4.34
N ARG A 398 -0.67 2.46 4.11
CA ARG A 398 -1.48 1.92 3.02
C ARG A 398 -2.98 2.14 3.23
N LEU A 399 -3.46 2.12 4.46
CA LEU A 399 -4.86 2.44 4.76
C LEU A 399 -5.15 3.92 4.52
N VAL A 400 -4.24 4.84 4.94
CA VAL A 400 -4.33 6.26 4.61
C VAL A 400 -4.42 6.45 3.10
N GLN A 401 -3.52 5.82 2.34
CA GLN A 401 -3.50 5.89 0.89
C GLN A 401 -4.77 5.32 0.25
N SER A 402 -5.26 4.18 0.75
CA SER A 402 -6.43 3.51 0.18
C SER A 402 -7.70 4.30 0.41
N PHE A 403 -7.99 4.71 1.65
CA PHE A 403 -9.25 5.35 2.04
C PHE A 403 -9.20 6.88 1.97
N ASN A 404 -8.06 7.46 1.66
CA ASN A 404 -7.84 8.91 1.68
C ASN A 404 -8.33 9.55 2.99
N ARG A 405 -7.96 8.97 4.09
CA ARG A 405 -8.36 9.43 5.42
C ARG A 405 -7.13 9.65 6.28
N PRO A 406 -6.86 10.90 6.70
CA PRO A 406 -5.78 11.22 7.62
C PRO A 406 -5.90 10.42 8.92
N ARG A 407 -4.76 10.01 9.46
CA ARG A 407 -4.73 9.09 10.60
C ARG A 407 -5.36 9.69 11.86
N GLU A 408 -5.25 10.97 12.05
CA GLU A 408 -5.84 11.74 13.15
C GLU A 408 -7.39 11.69 13.19
N HIS A 409 -8.01 11.30 12.05
CA HIS A 409 -9.46 11.15 11.93
C HIS A 409 -9.94 9.69 12.10
N TRP A 410 -9.03 8.76 12.42
CA TRP A 410 -9.41 7.36 12.60
C TRP A 410 -9.99 7.12 13.99
N ARG A 411 -11.00 6.26 14.03
CA ARG A 411 -11.52 5.70 15.28
C ARG A 411 -11.13 4.23 15.32
N LEU A 412 -9.98 3.95 15.94
CA LEU A 412 -9.54 2.57 16.13
C LEU A 412 -10.27 1.95 17.32
N PRO A 413 -10.72 0.69 17.23
CA PRO A 413 -11.17 -0.08 18.39
C PRO A 413 -10.09 -0.17 19.46
N GLU A 414 -10.47 -0.22 20.74
CA GLU A 414 -9.53 -0.28 21.87
C GLU A 414 -8.63 -1.52 21.84
N GLU A 415 -9.12 -2.60 21.23
CA GLU A 415 -8.40 -3.86 21.11
C GLU A 415 -7.33 -3.86 20.00
N VAL A 416 -7.17 -2.78 19.25
CA VAL A 416 -6.14 -2.71 18.19
C VAL A 416 -4.78 -2.41 18.80
N VAL A 417 -3.83 -3.29 18.54
CA VAL A 417 -2.43 -3.13 18.97
C VAL A 417 -1.61 -2.56 17.84
N GLU A 418 -0.95 -1.45 18.09
CA GLU A 418 0.03 -0.87 17.17
C GLU A 418 1.45 -1.28 17.57
N VAL A 419 2.17 -1.86 16.62
CA VAL A 419 3.51 -2.40 16.81
C VAL A 419 4.48 -1.69 15.89
N GLN A 420 5.55 -1.14 16.45
CA GLN A 420 6.62 -0.53 15.67
C GLN A 420 7.55 -1.61 15.11
N THR A 421 7.73 -1.62 13.78
CA THR A 421 8.69 -2.48 13.10
C THR A 421 9.75 -1.66 12.40
N ARG A 422 10.83 -2.29 11.93
CA ARG A 422 11.86 -1.61 11.13
C ARG A 422 11.35 -1.07 9.79
N LEU A 423 10.22 -1.57 9.31
CA LEU A 423 9.57 -1.12 8.07
C LEU A 423 8.40 -0.16 8.32
N GLY A 424 8.26 0.35 9.53
CA GLY A 424 7.18 1.22 9.98
C GLY A 424 6.15 0.49 10.86
N PRO A 425 5.11 1.21 11.30
CA PRO A 425 4.08 0.68 12.19
C PRO A 425 3.24 -0.40 11.51
N ARG A 426 2.71 -1.32 12.33
CA ARG A 426 1.73 -2.34 11.93
C ARG A 426 0.60 -2.39 12.94
N LEU A 427 -0.63 -2.51 12.45
CA LEU A 427 -1.84 -2.68 13.27
C LEU A 427 -2.24 -4.16 13.31
N PHE A 428 -2.49 -4.66 14.50
CA PHE A 428 -2.99 -6.02 14.74
C PHE A 428 -4.30 -5.96 15.52
N ALA A 429 -5.19 -6.93 15.29
CA ALA A 429 -6.21 -7.24 16.28
C ALA A 429 -5.52 -7.76 17.54
N GLY A 430 -5.96 -7.32 18.73
CA GLY A 430 -5.35 -7.72 20.00
C GLY A 430 -5.29 -9.24 20.19
N GLU A 431 -6.40 -9.93 19.91
CA GLU A 431 -6.44 -11.40 19.95
C GLU A 431 -5.36 -12.04 19.05
N ARG A 432 -5.15 -11.49 17.87
CA ARG A 432 -4.11 -11.99 16.96
C ARG A 432 -2.71 -11.76 17.49
N TRP A 433 -2.46 -10.58 18.07
CA TRP A 433 -1.17 -10.27 18.67
C TRP A 433 -0.88 -11.18 19.86
N PHE A 434 -1.83 -11.38 20.76
CA PHE A 434 -1.70 -12.32 21.87
C PHE A 434 -1.46 -13.76 21.39
N ALA A 435 -2.19 -14.20 20.36
CA ALA A 435 -1.98 -15.52 19.78
C ALA A 435 -0.57 -15.71 19.22
N LEU A 436 0.04 -14.67 18.63
CA LEU A 436 1.43 -14.69 18.15
C LEU A 436 2.42 -14.80 19.31
N VAL A 437 2.19 -14.08 20.42
CA VAL A 437 3.01 -14.20 21.64
C VAL A 437 2.92 -15.63 22.19
N GLU A 438 1.73 -16.16 22.35
CA GLU A 438 1.54 -17.53 22.83
C GLU A 438 2.20 -18.59 21.93
N GLN A 439 2.13 -18.43 20.61
CA GLN A 439 2.82 -19.31 19.66
C GLN A 439 4.35 -19.22 19.79
N LEU A 440 4.89 -18.03 20.03
CA LEU A 440 6.31 -17.82 20.28
C LEU A 440 6.76 -18.58 21.54
N LEU A 441 6.02 -18.40 22.65
CA LEU A 441 6.30 -19.04 23.94
C LEU A 441 6.13 -20.57 23.88
N ALA A 442 5.08 -21.05 23.22
CA ALA A 442 4.88 -22.48 22.98
C ALA A 442 6.00 -23.08 22.13
N GLY A 443 6.48 -22.34 21.13
CA GLY A 443 7.65 -22.73 20.34
C GLY A 443 8.92 -22.88 21.19
N LEU A 444 9.18 -21.92 22.08
CA LEU A 444 10.31 -22.00 23.00
C LEU A 444 10.16 -23.16 24.01
N ARG A 445 8.96 -23.37 24.57
CA ARG A 445 8.69 -24.52 25.46
C ARG A 445 9.03 -25.84 24.77
N ARG A 446 8.47 -26.06 23.58
CA ARG A 446 8.74 -27.28 22.79
C ARG A 446 10.22 -27.43 22.45
N PHE A 447 10.92 -26.31 22.13
CA PHE A 447 12.35 -26.34 21.85
C PHE A 447 13.15 -26.83 23.09
N HIS A 448 12.82 -26.34 24.28
CA HIS A 448 13.47 -26.74 25.53
C HIS A 448 13.15 -28.18 25.92
N GLU A 449 11.95 -28.66 25.62
CA GLU A 449 11.55 -30.07 25.83
C GLU A 449 12.32 -31.03 24.90
N GLU A 450 12.46 -30.66 23.61
CA GLU A 450 13.17 -31.45 22.61
C GLU A 450 14.70 -31.40 22.77
N LEU A 451 15.23 -30.28 23.24
CA LEU A 451 16.66 -30.00 23.34
C LEU A 451 17.03 -29.40 24.71
N PRO A 452 16.81 -30.14 25.81
CA PRO A 452 16.99 -29.62 27.18
C PRO A 452 18.43 -29.20 27.50
N ASP A 453 19.41 -29.73 26.75
CA ASP A 453 20.83 -29.41 26.88
C ASP A 453 21.27 -28.15 26.09
N GLU A 454 20.36 -27.51 25.34
CA GLU A 454 20.63 -26.26 24.65
C GLU A 454 20.10 -25.08 25.46
N LEU A 455 20.87 -24.00 25.54
CA LEU A 455 20.44 -22.75 26.18
C LEU A 455 19.17 -22.18 25.53
N GLY A 456 19.04 -22.36 24.21
CA GLY A 456 17.91 -21.95 23.41
C GLY A 456 18.28 -21.74 21.94
N PRO A 457 17.32 -21.42 21.09
CA PRO A 457 17.56 -21.08 19.70
C PRO A 457 18.06 -19.63 19.57
N ASP A 458 18.77 -19.34 18.47
CA ASP A 458 18.94 -17.96 18.01
C ASP A 458 17.65 -17.40 17.40
N ARG A 459 17.62 -16.06 17.13
CA ARG A 459 16.44 -15.36 16.61
C ARG A 459 15.89 -15.97 15.31
N ASP A 460 16.76 -16.30 14.35
CA ASP A 460 16.33 -16.82 13.06
C ASP A 460 15.89 -18.30 13.14
N ARG A 461 16.51 -19.08 14.01
CA ARG A 461 16.11 -20.46 14.31
C ARG A 461 14.74 -20.46 15.01
N LEU A 462 14.53 -19.60 16.00
CA LEU A 462 13.25 -19.47 16.70
C LEU A 462 12.12 -19.07 15.76
N ARG A 463 12.33 -18.08 14.88
CA ARG A 463 11.34 -17.69 13.90
C ARG A 463 10.91 -18.86 13.01
N ARG A 464 11.87 -19.57 12.43
CA ARG A 464 11.58 -20.71 11.53
C ARG A 464 10.91 -21.88 12.27
N TYR A 465 11.20 -22.04 13.53
CA TYR A 465 10.68 -23.13 14.36
C TYR A 465 9.27 -22.85 14.88
N ALA A 466 9.02 -21.64 15.40
CA ALA A 466 7.77 -21.27 16.06
C ALA A 466 6.78 -20.56 15.11
N LEU A 467 7.27 -19.68 14.25
CA LEU A 467 6.46 -18.76 13.45
C LEU A 467 6.99 -18.61 12.01
N PRO A 468 7.08 -19.71 11.22
CA PRO A 468 7.71 -19.70 9.89
C PRO A 468 7.03 -18.78 8.89
N GLN A 469 5.73 -18.52 9.04
CA GLN A 469 4.93 -17.67 8.15
C GLN A 469 5.04 -16.18 8.49
N LEU A 470 5.53 -15.84 9.70
CA LEU A 470 5.62 -14.44 10.13
C LEU A 470 6.80 -13.74 9.45
N GLU A 471 6.57 -12.55 8.91
CA GLU A 471 7.61 -11.72 8.33
C GLU A 471 8.67 -11.35 9.38
N ARG A 472 9.95 -11.36 8.95
CA ARG A 472 11.07 -11.11 9.86
C ARG A 472 10.96 -9.79 10.66
N PRO A 473 10.57 -8.65 10.07
CA PRO A 473 10.43 -7.40 10.82
C PRO A 473 9.36 -7.47 11.92
N VAL A 474 8.25 -8.16 11.65
CA VAL A 474 7.16 -8.36 12.62
C VAL A 474 7.61 -9.33 13.73
N PHE A 475 8.28 -10.41 13.36
CA PHE A 475 8.85 -11.34 14.33
C PHE A 475 9.85 -10.67 15.29
N ILE A 476 10.71 -9.79 14.77
CA ILE A 476 11.66 -9.04 15.62
C ILE A 476 10.91 -8.15 16.61
N ALA A 477 9.88 -7.43 16.15
CA ALA A 477 9.08 -6.58 17.03
C ALA A 477 8.32 -7.41 18.09
N LEU A 478 7.79 -8.59 17.72
CA LEU A 478 7.16 -9.53 18.65
C LEU A 478 8.14 -10.04 19.70
N LEU A 479 9.33 -10.43 19.27
CA LEU A 479 10.39 -10.90 20.17
C LEU A 479 10.89 -9.81 21.11
N ASP A 480 11.08 -8.59 20.58
CA ASP A 480 11.50 -7.43 21.39
C ASP A 480 10.44 -7.08 22.46
N ALA A 481 9.15 -7.19 22.12
CA ALA A 481 8.05 -7.03 23.09
C ALA A 481 8.06 -8.12 24.16
N ALA A 482 8.27 -9.39 23.79
CA ALA A 482 8.35 -10.51 24.74
C ALA A 482 9.59 -10.43 25.65
N LEU A 483 10.72 -9.93 25.13
CA LEU A 483 11.93 -9.65 25.91
C LEU A 483 11.70 -8.51 26.91
N ALA A 484 11.05 -7.41 26.47
CA ALA A 484 10.73 -6.28 27.32
C ALA A 484 9.71 -6.64 28.42
N GLY A 485 8.75 -7.51 28.11
CA GLY A 485 7.76 -8.05 29.06
C GLY A 485 8.33 -9.07 30.04
N GLY A 486 9.55 -9.58 29.82
CA GLY A 486 10.15 -10.61 30.65
C GLY A 486 9.64 -12.05 30.37
N ASP A 487 8.83 -12.25 29.36
CA ASP A 487 8.31 -13.56 28.93
C ASP A 487 9.39 -14.41 28.26
N VAL A 488 10.40 -13.77 27.69
CA VAL A 488 11.58 -14.38 27.08
C VAL A 488 12.83 -13.70 27.63
N HIS A 489 13.85 -14.49 27.91
CA HIS A 489 15.18 -14.01 28.31
C HIS A 489 16.21 -14.29 27.22
N SER A 490 17.34 -13.58 27.27
CA SER A 490 18.45 -13.81 26.36
C SER A 490 19.77 -13.97 27.10
N SER A 491 20.55 -14.99 26.73
CA SER A 491 21.93 -15.22 27.16
C SER A 491 22.85 -15.14 25.93
N GLY A 492 23.40 -13.95 25.66
CA GLY A 492 24.08 -13.67 24.41
C GLY A 492 23.12 -13.80 23.20
N PRO A 493 23.41 -14.65 22.20
CA PRO A 493 22.52 -14.83 21.03
C PRO A 493 21.34 -15.79 21.31
N TRP A 494 21.34 -16.50 22.45
CA TRP A 494 20.40 -17.57 22.78
C TRP A 494 19.18 -17.04 23.52
N LEU A 495 18.01 -17.48 23.09
CA LEU A 495 16.71 -17.09 23.63
C LEU A 495 16.14 -18.24 24.45
N HIS A 496 15.64 -17.93 25.65
CA HIS A 496 15.07 -18.95 26.54
C HIS A 496 13.91 -18.42 27.38
N LEU A 497 13.10 -19.33 27.88
CA LEU A 497 12.04 -19.00 28.83
C LEU A 497 12.64 -18.68 30.19
N PRO A 498 11.96 -17.85 31.01
CA PRO A 498 12.32 -17.65 32.41
C PRO A 498 12.42 -18.99 33.14
N GLY A 499 13.51 -19.19 33.86
CA GLY A 499 13.75 -20.45 34.63
C GLY A 499 14.27 -21.63 33.82
N HIS A 500 14.46 -21.49 32.49
CA HIS A 500 15.18 -22.52 31.74
C HIS A 500 16.68 -22.39 31.97
N GLU A 501 17.22 -23.40 32.61
CA GLU A 501 18.66 -23.55 32.88
C GLU A 501 19.13 -24.90 32.34
N VAL A 502 20.27 -24.88 31.67
CA VAL A 502 20.94 -26.14 31.32
C VAL A 502 21.50 -26.72 32.61
N ARG A 503 20.91 -27.82 33.06
CA ARG A 503 21.35 -28.52 34.29
C ARG A 503 22.04 -29.84 33.94
N LEU A 504 23.08 -30.19 34.70
CA LEU A 504 23.69 -31.51 34.61
C LEU A 504 22.77 -32.52 35.28
N SER A 505 22.63 -33.71 34.68
CA SER A 505 22.03 -34.84 35.36
C SER A 505 22.94 -35.33 36.49
N ASP A 506 22.41 -36.12 37.43
CA ASP A 506 23.21 -36.68 38.50
C ASP A 506 24.41 -37.49 38.01
N SER A 507 24.26 -38.22 36.92
CA SER A 507 25.33 -38.95 36.26
C SER A 507 26.37 -38.04 35.60
N GLU A 508 25.95 -36.92 35.04
CA GLU A 508 26.84 -35.90 34.46
C GLU A 508 27.60 -35.14 35.55
N GLU A 509 26.94 -34.84 36.69
CA GLU A 509 27.60 -34.23 37.84
C GLU A 509 28.67 -35.13 38.44
N GLN A 510 28.38 -36.42 38.59
CA GLN A 510 29.38 -37.39 39.03
C GLN A 510 30.55 -37.51 38.05
N LEU A 511 30.25 -37.49 36.74
CA LEU A 511 31.29 -37.52 35.72
C LEU A 511 32.10 -36.22 35.72
N ARG A 512 31.45 -35.05 35.88
CA ARG A 512 32.11 -33.76 36.05
C ARG A 512 33.08 -33.74 37.23
N ALA A 513 32.64 -34.23 38.39
CA ALA A 513 33.49 -34.31 39.59
C ALA A 513 34.77 -35.11 39.36
N ARG A 514 34.71 -36.19 38.55
CA ARG A 514 35.87 -36.99 38.17
C ARG A 514 36.72 -36.36 37.07
N LEU A 515 36.09 -35.61 36.16
CA LEU A 515 36.71 -34.93 35.02
C LEU A 515 37.52 -33.71 35.45
N TRP A 516 36.97 -32.93 36.40
CA TRP A 516 37.50 -31.63 36.75
C TRP A 516 38.96 -31.63 37.21
N PRO A 517 39.40 -32.55 38.08
CA PRO A 517 40.81 -32.63 38.48
C PRO A 517 41.77 -32.89 37.33
N LEU A 518 41.35 -33.67 36.31
CA LEU A 518 42.17 -33.95 35.12
C LEU A 518 42.38 -32.72 34.25
N LEU A 519 41.34 -31.91 34.12
CA LEU A 519 41.43 -30.62 33.39
C LEU A 519 42.34 -29.63 34.12
N GLU A 520 42.22 -29.51 35.44
CA GLU A 520 43.06 -28.64 36.26
C GLU A 520 44.52 -29.10 36.27
N ALA A 521 44.77 -30.39 36.41
CA ALA A 521 46.13 -30.98 36.36
C ALA A 521 46.81 -30.70 35.01
N GLY A 522 46.02 -30.68 33.92
CA GLY A 522 46.52 -30.38 32.58
C GLY A 522 46.93 -28.92 32.41
N ARG A 523 46.47 -28.01 33.26
CA ARG A 523 46.77 -26.58 33.26
C ARG A 523 46.72 -25.96 31.85
N TYR A 524 47.87 -25.70 31.22
CA TYR A 524 47.99 -25.13 29.86
C TYR A 524 48.00 -26.15 28.72
N ASP A 525 48.05 -27.44 29.05
CA ASP A 525 48.00 -28.58 28.09
C ASP A 525 47.00 -29.66 28.54
N PRO A 526 45.69 -29.34 28.67
CA PRO A 526 44.69 -30.28 29.10
C PRO A 526 44.57 -31.45 28.10
N PRO A 527 44.16 -32.66 28.60
CA PRO A 527 43.96 -33.82 27.74
C PRO A 527 42.86 -33.60 26.69
N TRP A 528 42.97 -34.30 25.55
CA TRP A 528 41.91 -34.31 24.53
C TRP A 528 40.67 -35.08 25.01
N VAL A 529 39.50 -34.77 24.42
CA VAL A 529 38.24 -35.49 24.70
C VAL A 529 38.43 -37.02 24.69
N ARG A 530 39.13 -37.56 23.71
CA ARG A 530 39.39 -38.98 23.55
C ARG A 530 40.28 -39.54 24.70
N ASP A 531 41.23 -38.75 25.19
CA ASP A 531 42.13 -39.18 26.25
C ASP A 531 41.40 -39.15 27.61
N LEU A 532 40.57 -38.13 27.86
CA LEU A 532 39.68 -38.04 29.00
C LEU A 532 38.65 -39.18 29.02
N ALA A 533 38.06 -39.49 27.87
CA ALA A 533 37.11 -40.61 27.75
C ALA A 533 37.77 -41.96 28.11
N ARG A 534 39.02 -42.18 27.62
CA ARG A 534 39.78 -43.39 27.93
C ARG A 534 40.12 -43.48 29.43
N GLU A 535 40.59 -42.40 30.02
CA GLU A 535 41.00 -42.34 31.41
C GLU A 535 39.81 -42.56 32.37
N LEU A 536 38.69 -41.96 32.06
CA LEU A 536 37.48 -42.08 32.87
C LEU A 536 36.60 -43.29 32.50
N ARG A 537 37.02 -44.12 31.53
CA ARG A 537 36.30 -45.28 31.00
C ARG A 537 34.87 -44.97 30.58
N GLN A 538 34.73 -43.87 29.80
CA GLN A 538 33.47 -43.39 29.24
C GLN A 538 33.49 -43.45 27.70
N ASP A 539 32.29 -43.47 27.11
CA ASP A 539 32.16 -43.28 25.67
C ASP A 539 32.61 -41.88 25.26
N GLU A 540 33.30 -41.75 24.12
CA GLU A 540 33.83 -40.48 23.63
C GLU A 540 32.71 -39.50 23.30
N ALA A 541 31.55 -39.97 22.82
CA ALA A 541 30.42 -39.12 22.53
C ALA A 541 29.79 -38.56 23.81
N VAL A 542 29.67 -39.35 24.86
CA VAL A 542 29.20 -38.93 26.17
C VAL A 542 30.14 -37.88 26.77
N MET A 543 31.46 -38.12 26.73
CA MET A 543 32.46 -37.19 27.21
C MET A 543 32.40 -35.85 26.44
N ARG A 544 32.32 -35.92 25.12
CA ARG A 544 32.22 -34.74 24.25
C ARG A 544 30.96 -33.90 24.54
N ASN A 545 29.83 -34.59 24.76
CA ASN A 545 28.57 -33.92 25.08
C ASN A 545 28.64 -33.22 26.44
N LEU A 546 29.17 -33.88 27.47
CA LEU A 546 29.38 -33.28 28.78
C LEU A 546 30.28 -32.03 28.70
N LEU A 547 31.43 -32.12 28.02
CA LEU A 547 32.36 -30.99 27.88
C LEU A 547 31.75 -29.81 27.12
N ARG A 548 30.94 -30.09 26.09
CA ARG A 548 30.18 -29.07 25.39
C ARG A 548 29.11 -28.43 26.29
N LYS A 549 28.44 -29.23 27.11
CA LYS A 549 27.44 -28.76 28.06
C LYS A 549 28.09 -27.87 29.12
N LEU A 550 29.23 -28.28 29.67
CA LEU A 550 30.02 -27.47 30.60
C LEU A 550 30.53 -26.16 29.96
N ALA A 551 30.90 -26.20 28.67
CA ALA A 551 31.28 -25.01 27.94
C ALA A 551 30.09 -24.02 27.73
N ARG A 552 28.87 -24.56 27.48
CA ARG A 552 27.64 -23.77 27.42
C ARG A 552 27.29 -23.14 28.76
N LEU A 553 27.56 -23.84 29.85
CA LEU A 553 27.40 -23.32 31.21
C LEU A 553 28.50 -22.31 31.62
N GLY A 554 29.41 -21.97 30.73
CA GLY A 554 30.49 -21.03 31.00
C GLY A 554 31.61 -21.59 31.89
N GLN A 555 31.57 -22.87 32.29
CA GLN A 555 32.58 -23.46 33.14
C GLN A 555 33.84 -23.85 32.36
N LEU A 556 33.70 -24.10 31.07
CA LEU A 556 34.80 -24.42 30.15
C LEU A 556 34.79 -23.53 28.94
N GLN A 557 35.95 -23.38 28.29
CA GLN A 557 36.08 -22.73 27.01
C GLN A 557 36.65 -23.69 25.96
N GLN A 558 35.96 -23.84 24.84
CA GLN A 558 36.45 -24.68 23.73
C GLN A 558 37.44 -23.87 22.87
N VAL A 559 38.70 -24.24 22.87
CA VAL A 559 39.75 -23.59 22.11
C VAL A 559 39.82 -24.09 20.67
N VAL A 560 39.78 -25.41 20.48
CA VAL A 560 39.59 -26.07 19.17
C VAL A 560 38.67 -27.28 19.35
N ARG A 561 38.28 -27.91 18.23
CA ARG A 561 37.43 -29.10 18.29
C ARG A 561 38.05 -30.15 19.24
N ASP A 562 37.25 -30.62 20.18
CA ASP A 562 37.60 -31.67 21.16
C ASP A 562 38.72 -31.27 22.15
N LEU A 563 38.95 -29.97 22.36
CA LEU A 563 39.87 -29.43 23.35
C LEU A 563 39.21 -28.31 24.16
N PHE A 564 39.14 -28.54 25.48
CA PHE A 564 38.45 -27.64 26.40
C PHE A 564 39.39 -27.23 27.54
N TYR A 565 39.25 -25.97 27.96
CA TYR A 565 39.99 -25.40 29.11
C TYR A 565 38.99 -24.92 30.16
N PRO A 566 39.31 -25.01 31.47
CA PRO A 566 38.57 -24.27 32.50
C PRO A 566 38.48 -22.78 32.15
N GLU A 567 37.36 -22.13 32.49
CA GLU A 567 37.04 -20.76 32.10
C GLU A 567 38.17 -19.73 32.40
N ALA A 568 38.83 -19.89 33.57
CA ALA A 568 39.92 -19.00 33.96
C ALA A 568 41.21 -19.16 33.14
N THR A 569 41.44 -20.33 32.54
CA THR A 569 42.73 -20.65 31.89
C THR A 569 42.96 -19.83 30.59
N PRO A 570 42.03 -19.67 29.68
CA PRO A 570 42.23 -18.82 28.48
C PRO A 570 42.60 -17.38 28.81
N ARG A 571 42.07 -16.82 29.88
CA ARG A 571 42.44 -15.50 30.37
C ARG A 571 43.90 -15.46 30.83
N GLN A 572 44.35 -16.43 31.62
CA GLN A 572 45.74 -16.57 32.04
C GLN A 572 46.66 -16.73 30.83
N LEU A 573 46.27 -17.54 29.86
CA LEU A 573 47.01 -17.70 28.60
C LEU A 573 47.14 -16.40 27.79
N ALA A 574 46.09 -15.60 27.78
CA ALA A 574 46.10 -14.29 27.14
C ALA A 574 47.03 -13.30 27.87
N GLU A 575 46.99 -13.29 29.22
CA GLU A 575 47.91 -12.50 30.03
C GLU A 575 49.39 -12.89 29.74
N ILE A 576 49.68 -14.18 29.68
CA ILE A 576 51.02 -14.68 29.32
C ILE A 576 51.40 -14.27 27.88
N ALA A 577 50.47 -14.34 26.92
CA ALA A 577 50.70 -13.89 25.56
C ALA A 577 51.06 -12.38 25.49
N VAL A 578 50.42 -11.57 26.33
CA VAL A 578 50.74 -10.16 26.50
C VAL A 578 52.14 -9.94 27.09
N GLN A 579 52.53 -10.75 28.08
CA GLN A 579 53.83 -10.63 28.75
C GLN A 579 55.03 -11.06 27.88
N VAL A 580 54.86 -11.99 26.96
CA VAL A 580 55.92 -12.47 26.04
C VAL A 580 56.07 -11.66 24.78
N ARG A 581 55.47 -10.45 24.69
CA ARG A 581 55.64 -9.57 23.54
C ARG A 581 57.06 -9.03 23.46
N ASP A 582 57.60 -9.02 22.26
CA ASP A 582 58.85 -8.37 22.01
C ASP A 582 58.70 -6.81 22.00
N PRO A 583 59.80 -6.02 21.94
CA PRO A 583 59.75 -4.56 21.90
C PRO A 583 58.98 -3.98 20.69
N ALA A 584 58.81 -4.78 19.62
CA ALA A 584 57.98 -4.43 18.45
C ALA A 584 56.50 -4.77 18.63
N GLY A 585 56.09 -5.31 19.80
CA GLY A 585 54.73 -5.70 20.12
C GLY A 585 54.29 -7.04 19.49
N LEU A 586 55.23 -7.84 19.01
CA LEU A 586 54.94 -9.13 18.38
C LEU A 586 55.03 -10.27 19.39
N ILE A 587 54.10 -11.19 19.30
CA ILE A 587 54.03 -12.44 20.07
C ILE A 587 54.59 -13.55 19.17
N ARG A 588 55.77 -14.09 19.51
CA ARG A 588 56.37 -15.18 18.76
C ARG A 588 55.88 -16.53 19.31
N PRO A 589 55.37 -17.42 18.46
CA PRO A 589 54.86 -18.72 18.90
C PRO A 589 55.88 -19.57 19.65
N ALA A 590 57.19 -19.45 19.36
CA ALA A 590 58.24 -20.12 20.06
C ALA A 590 58.41 -19.65 21.52
N GLU A 591 58.47 -18.33 21.73
CA GLU A 591 58.58 -17.74 23.07
C GLU A 591 57.33 -17.99 23.92
N PHE A 592 56.13 -17.91 23.31
CA PHE A 592 54.87 -18.29 23.99
C PHE A 592 54.84 -19.74 24.38
N ARG A 593 55.27 -20.64 23.49
CA ARG A 593 55.43 -22.08 23.74
C ARG A 593 56.35 -22.37 24.93
N ASP A 594 57.55 -21.79 24.90
CA ASP A 594 58.62 -22.02 25.88
C ASP A 594 58.20 -21.49 27.28
N ARG A 595 57.52 -20.33 27.29
CA ARG A 595 56.98 -19.76 28.54
C ARG A 595 55.93 -20.64 29.20
N LEU A 596 55.10 -21.34 28.40
CA LEU A 596 54.04 -22.21 28.86
C LEU A 596 54.50 -23.67 29.12
N GLY A 597 55.64 -24.08 28.57
CA GLY A 597 56.15 -25.44 28.65
C GLY A 597 55.28 -26.44 27.87
N ILE A 598 54.63 -26.03 26.76
CA ILE A 598 53.70 -26.85 25.98
C ILE A 598 54.27 -27.21 24.59
N GLY A 599 53.64 -28.15 23.89
CA GLY A 599 54.02 -28.52 22.54
C GLY A 599 53.72 -27.43 21.49
N ARG A 600 54.53 -27.38 20.39
CA ARG A 600 54.38 -26.44 19.30
C ARG A 600 52.95 -26.37 18.71
N LYS A 601 52.33 -27.54 18.52
CA LYS A 601 50.97 -27.65 17.97
C LYS A 601 49.95 -26.98 18.90
N ARG A 602 50.07 -27.19 20.20
CA ARG A 602 49.19 -26.62 21.22
C ARG A 602 49.32 -25.09 21.27
N SER A 603 50.54 -24.57 21.26
CA SER A 603 50.83 -23.15 21.23
C SER A 603 50.14 -22.45 20.02
N ILE A 604 50.28 -23.06 18.83
CA ILE A 604 49.65 -22.53 17.62
C ILE A 604 48.09 -22.52 17.75
N GLN A 605 47.49 -23.60 18.26
CA GLN A 605 46.04 -23.72 18.46
C GLN A 605 45.50 -22.65 19.40
N ILE A 606 46.21 -22.36 20.49
CA ILE A 606 45.84 -21.29 21.43
C ILE A 606 45.92 -19.91 20.74
N LEU A 607 47.01 -19.65 20.02
CA LEU A 607 47.16 -18.38 19.30
C LEU A 607 46.11 -18.20 18.18
N GLU A 608 45.77 -19.27 17.46
CA GLU A 608 44.69 -19.26 16.48
C GLU A 608 43.30 -19.04 17.11
N HIS A 609 43.10 -19.52 18.35
CA HIS A 609 41.92 -19.22 19.12
C HIS A 609 41.86 -17.72 19.47
N PHE A 610 42.99 -17.11 19.87
CA PHE A 610 43.08 -15.69 20.15
C PHE A 610 42.82 -14.83 18.89
N ASP A 611 43.30 -15.27 17.72
CA ASP A 611 43.00 -14.63 16.45
C ASP A 611 41.46 -14.67 16.17
N ARG A 612 40.82 -15.81 16.45
CA ARG A 612 39.38 -16.02 16.22
C ARG A 612 38.49 -15.21 17.14
N ILE A 613 38.84 -15.06 18.41
CA ILE A 613 38.10 -14.24 19.38
C ILE A 613 38.44 -12.75 19.27
N GLY A 614 39.33 -12.35 18.35
CA GLY A 614 39.66 -10.97 18.08
C GLY A 614 40.64 -10.33 19.08
N LEU A 615 41.34 -11.15 19.89
CA LEU A 615 42.39 -10.65 20.80
C LEU A 615 43.68 -10.33 20.01
N THR A 616 44.03 -11.20 19.09
CA THR A 616 45.24 -11.04 18.26
C THR A 616 44.93 -11.02 16.78
N ARG A 617 45.89 -10.59 15.96
CA ARG A 617 45.92 -10.78 14.51
C ARG A 617 47.22 -11.39 14.10
N ARG A 618 47.20 -12.27 13.12
CA ARG A 618 48.40 -12.90 12.55
C ARG A 618 49.16 -11.93 11.64
N ILE A 619 50.47 -11.84 11.83
CA ILE A 619 51.41 -11.08 10.99
C ILE A 619 52.55 -12.03 10.61
N GLY A 620 52.51 -12.60 9.42
CA GLY A 620 53.46 -13.65 9.01
C GLY A 620 53.32 -14.90 9.89
N ASN A 621 54.39 -15.26 10.62
CA ASN A 621 54.37 -16.34 11.59
C ASN A 621 54.06 -15.89 13.02
N ASP A 622 54.06 -14.59 13.29
CA ASP A 622 53.84 -14.01 14.61
C ASP A 622 52.43 -13.46 14.78
N ARG A 623 52.09 -12.99 15.99
CA ARG A 623 50.81 -12.33 16.29
C ARG A 623 51.09 -10.96 16.91
N ARG A 624 50.14 -10.06 16.72
CA ARG A 624 50.06 -8.76 17.37
C ARG A 624 48.71 -8.59 18.04
N LEU A 625 48.65 -7.95 19.18
CA LEU A 625 47.37 -7.59 19.79
C LEU A 625 46.58 -6.70 18.84
N ARG A 626 45.30 -6.91 18.80
CA ARG A 626 44.39 -6.13 17.95
C ARG A 626 44.04 -4.83 18.67
N GLU A 627 44.39 -3.70 18.09
CA GLU A 627 44.02 -2.36 18.57
C GLU A 627 42.49 -2.19 18.59
N GLY A 628 41.93 -1.62 19.67
CA GLY A 628 40.47 -1.45 19.85
C GLY A 628 39.72 -2.73 20.15
N SER A 629 40.37 -3.81 20.56
CA SER A 629 39.71 -4.99 21.08
C SER A 629 39.31 -4.74 22.52
N ALA A 630 38.00 -4.74 22.84
CA ALA A 630 37.48 -4.61 24.20
C ALA A 630 38.10 -5.65 25.17
N LEU A 631 38.41 -6.85 24.67
CA LEU A 631 39.06 -7.91 25.43
C LEU A 631 40.54 -7.58 25.69
N ALA A 632 41.26 -7.00 24.73
CA ALA A 632 42.63 -6.54 24.89
C ALA A 632 42.72 -5.36 25.87
N GLU A 633 41.80 -4.43 25.79
CA GLU A 633 41.71 -3.29 26.71
C GLU A 633 41.41 -3.73 28.15
N GLN A 634 40.51 -4.72 28.32
CA GLN A 634 40.16 -5.31 29.61
C GLN A 634 41.35 -6.07 30.24
N LEU A 635 42.17 -6.74 29.42
CA LEU A 635 43.37 -7.44 29.86
C LEU A 635 44.57 -6.49 30.11
N LEU A 636 44.67 -5.40 29.35
CA LEU A 636 45.70 -4.38 29.50
C LEU A 636 45.38 -3.36 30.59
N GLY A 637 44.10 -3.07 30.82
CA GLY A 637 43.67 -2.11 31.87
C GLY A 637 43.90 -2.56 33.33
N GLY A 638 44.31 -3.82 33.50
CA GLY A 638 44.76 -4.36 34.80
C GLY A 638 46.28 -4.30 35.01
N VAL A 639 47.02 -3.85 34.00
CA VAL A 639 48.51 -3.67 34.08
C VAL A 639 48.78 -2.21 33.71
N SER A 640 48.71 -1.31 34.70
CA SER A 640 49.32 0.00 34.60
C SER A 640 50.83 -0.15 34.49
N PRO A 641 51.52 0.73 33.71
CA PRO A 641 52.92 0.62 33.38
C PRO A 641 53.86 0.67 34.57
#